data_c8694214eb365ab2f4e1ea0cbbdb72bb
#
_entry.id   c8694214eb365ab2f4e1ea0cbbdb72bb
#
_cell.length_a   1.000
_cell.length_b   1.000
_cell.length_c   1.000
_cell.angle_alpha   90.00
_cell.angle_beta   90.00
_cell.angle_gamma   90.00
#
_symmetry.space_group_name_H-M   'P 1'
#
loop_
_entity.id
_entity.type
_entity.pdbx_description
1 polymer ?
#
loop_
_entity_poly.entity_id
_entity_poly.type
_entity_poly.pdbx_seq_one_letter_code
_entity_poly.pdbx_strand_id
1 'polypeptide(L)'
;MFGIVKPPSIFGKKIKGSVVLMKKNVLDFNDIRNGIIDPLNELLGQRVSLQLISSVQTHTGNELKGKLGKEAYLENWTNILTLFPLLAGESAYSVHFELEEGFGVPEAFVINNNHSVEFFLKSLTLEDVPNQGQVQFVCNSWVYPAKHYNYDRVFFRNKTYLPHDTPAPLLWYREQELVYLRGNGTGERKDGDRIYDYDYYNDLGNPDWGEKHSRPILGGTSEYPYPRRGRTGRPPTKKDPNSESRDIDLLNLNFYIPRDERFGHLKMSDFLVNTLKSVALVIKPAIESLFDKTPAEFDSFKDVLDLYEGGFPLPLGIFETISKNVPLETLKDLFRADGTRFLRYPMPHVIKNDKSAWMTDEEFAREMLAGVNPVVIRRLQEFPPTSQLDPSIYGNQTSTITEEHISNNLDGQSVFEALYENKLYILDHHDTFMPFVRRINDTTSSKIYATRTLLFLTNDGTLRPLAIELSLPHPDGDELGAVSKVITPAEQGVESTVWQLAKAYVTVNDYGHHQLVSHWLNTHAVAEPIVLATNRQLSVLHPIYKLLHPHFRDTMNINALARQLLVNGGGIIESVVFPRKYAMEISSAAYKNWNLAEQAHPADLIKRGVAVEDPSSPDGLRLLIEDYPYAVDGLEIWAAMKHWVQEYCSYYYKTDEVVQKDKELQAWWKELKEVGHGDLKDKSWWPSMQTREELIETCTTAIWITSALHAAVNFGQYPYGGYIPNRPTISRRLMPEEGTPEYEELRTNPEKAYLKTITAELQSLVEISIIEVLSKHASDEVYLGQRENNWTAEAEPLQAFERFGRKLSEIEDKIVSRNNDPTLKNRYGLVKFPYGLLIPNGEIGIAAKGIPNSISI
;
A
#
# COMPACT_ATOMS: atom_id res chain seq x y z
N MET A 1 50.92 32.84 -58.81
CA MET A 1 49.60 32.75 -58.18
C MET A 1 49.69 31.77 -57.02
N PHE A 2 49.83 32.32 -55.84
CA PHE A 2 49.87 31.50 -54.62
C PHE A 2 48.42 31.31 -54.17
N GLY A 3 47.96 30.02 -54.22
CA GLY A 3 46.66 29.62 -53.68
C GLY A 3 46.71 29.61 -52.14
N ILE A 4 45.90 30.46 -51.54
CA ILE A 4 45.65 30.47 -50.08
C ILE A 4 44.82 29.22 -49.77
N VAL A 5 45.46 28.21 -49.16
CA VAL A 5 44.77 27.10 -48.55
C VAL A 5 44.13 27.66 -47.29
N LYS A 6 42.78 27.78 -47.29
CA LYS A 6 41.99 28.04 -46.10
C LYS A 6 42.22 26.87 -45.12
N PRO A 7 42.51 27.16 -43.81
CA PRO A 7 42.57 26.09 -42.84
C PRO A 7 41.17 25.43 -42.72
N PRO A 8 41.10 24.12 -42.48
CA PRO A 8 39.82 23.44 -42.30
C PRO A 8 39.11 24.09 -41.10
N SER A 9 37.85 24.46 -41.31
CA SER A 9 37.00 25.00 -40.28
C SER A 9 36.80 23.96 -39.16
N ILE A 10 37.34 24.22 -37.97
CA ILE A 10 37.08 23.49 -36.75
C ILE A 10 35.65 23.86 -36.31
N PHE A 11 34.66 23.40 -37.05
CA PHE A 11 33.26 23.50 -36.58
C PHE A 11 32.87 22.11 -36.15
N GLY A 12 32.76 21.91 -34.82
CA GLY A 12 32.12 20.78 -34.21
C GLY A 12 30.67 20.62 -34.70
N LYS A 13 30.21 19.40 -34.79
CA LYS A 13 28.82 19.11 -35.20
C LYS A 13 27.84 19.60 -34.17
N LYS A 14 26.83 20.42 -34.57
CA LYS A 14 25.73 20.85 -33.73
C LYS A 14 24.66 19.74 -33.68
N ILE A 15 24.22 19.39 -32.47
CA ILE A 15 23.14 18.46 -32.23
C ILE A 15 22.00 19.20 -31.52
N LYS A 16 20.80 19.03 -32.03
CA LYS A 16 19.61 19.58 -31.42
C LYS A 16 19.04 18.59 -30.40
N GLY A 17 18.65 19.10 -29.23
CA GLY A 17 17.92 18.39 -28.19
C GLY A 17 16.56 19.02 -27.92
N SER A 18 15.60 18.19 -27.50
CA SER A 18 14.30 18.59 -26.98
C SER A 18 14.21 18.18 -25.50
N VAL A 19 14.01 19.14 -24.62
CA VAL A 19 13.87 18.95 -23.17
C VAL A 19 12.42 19.14 -22.79
N VAL A 20 11.81 18.14 -22.15
CA VAL A 20 10.42 18.24 -21.63
C VAL A 20 10.47 18.46 -20.12
N LEU A 21 9.86 19.55 -19.69
CA LEU A 21 9.77 19.97 -18.29
C LEU A 21 8.31 20.11 -17.87
N MET A 22 8.05 19.87 -16.56
CA MET A 22 6.78 20.23 -15.92
C MET A 22 7.05 21.26 -14.81
N LYS A 23 6.16 22.22 -14.68
CA LYS A 23 6.25 23.24 -13.63
C LYS A 23 5.70 22.73 -12.31
N LYS A 24 6.28 23.22 -11.21
CA LYS A 24 5.76 23.03 -9.86
C LYS A 24 4.35 23.61 -9.69
N ASN A 25 4.09 24.78 -10.27
CA ASN A 25 2.96 25.65 -9.89
C ASN A 25 1.65 25.39 -10.64
N VAL A 26 1.53 24.31 -11.40
CA VAL A 26 0.22 24.06 -12.04
C VAL A 26 -0.82 23.66 -11.00
N LEU A 27 -0.43 23.15 -9.82
CA LEU A 27 -1.39 22.60 -8.86
C LEU A 27 -0.95 22.57 -7.37
N ASP A 28 0.02 23.38 -6.93
CA ASP A 28 0.31 23.47 -5.49
C ASP A 28 -0.53 24.58 -4.84
N PHE A 29 -1.59 24.19 -4.13
CA PHE A 29 -2.52 25.10 -3.44
C PHE A 29 -1.86 25.98 -2.36
N ASN A 30 -0.72 25.58 -1.83
CA ASN A 30 0.02 26.40 -0.87
C ASN A 30 0.66 27.61 -1.54
N ASP A 31 1.09 27.51 -2.79
CA ASP A 31 1.67 28.61 -3.55
C ASP A 31 0.61 29.58 -4.09
N ILE A 32 -0.60 29.11 -4.38
CA ILE A 32 -1.74 29.98 -4.76
C ILE A 32 -2.12 30.92 -3.61
N ARG A 33 -1.98 30.47 -2.36
CA ARG A 33 -2.27 31.29 -1.17
C ARG A 33 -1.24 32.40 -0.94
N ASN A 34 -0.03 32.22 -1.45
CA ASN A 34 1.07 33.18 -1.31
C ASN A 34 1.20 34.17 -2.48
N GLY A 35 0.30 34.12 -3.46
CA GLY A 35 0.22 35.12 -4.54
C GLY A 35 1.42 35.14 -5.51
N ILE A 36 2.24 34.09 -5.53
CA ILE A 36 3.42 34.01 -6.39
C ILE A 36 3.01 33.41 -7.74
N ILE A 37 2.57 34.22 -8.65
CA ILE A 37 2.51 33.90 -10.08
C ILE A 37 3.94 34.02 -10.60
N ASP A 38 4.65 32.91 -10.68
CA ASP A 38 6.02 32.92 -11.23
C ASP A 38 5.96 33.06 -12.77
N PRO A 39 6.53 34.12 -13.35
CA PRO A 39 6.43 34.29 -14.80
C PRO A 39 7.23 33.19 -15.52
N LEU A 40 6.56 32.47 -16.40
CA LEU A 40 7.16 31.47 -17.32
C LEU A 40 8.39 31.95 -18.06
N ASN A 41 8.48 33.26 -18.26
CA ASN A 41 9.55 33.91 -18.96
C ASN A 41 10.90 33.96 -18.21
N GLU A 42 10.93 33.62 -16.90
CA GLU A 42 12.19 33.61 -16.15
C GLU A 42 12.96 32.29 -16.21
N LEU A 43 12.33 31.14 -16.60
CA LEU A 43 13.05 29.91 -16.93
C LEU A 43 13.84 30.04 -18.26
N LEU A 44 13.54 31.06 -19.01
CA LEU A 44 14.20 31.39 -20.26
C LEU A 44 15.48 32.19 -19.98
N GLY A 45 16.58 31.67 -20.49
CA GLY A 45 17.86 32.33 -20.44
C GLY A 45 18.95 31.40 -19.85
N GLN A 46 20.17 31.90 -19.79
CA GLN A 46 21.39 31.19 -19.43
C GLN A 46 21.45 30.62 -18.00
N ARG A 47 20.29 30.29 -17.38
CA ARG A 47 20.20 29.85 -16.00
C ARG A 47 20.09 28.31 -15.84
N VAL A 48 19.65 27.60 -16.86
CA VAL A 48 19.65 26.12 -16.85
C VAL A 48 20.59 25.63 -17.93
N SER A 49 21.69 25.00 -17.53
CA SER A 49 22.67 24.41 -18.43
C SER A 49 22.71 22.90 -18.37
N LEU A 50 22.99 22.30 -19.54
CA LEU A 50 23.18 20.86 -19.69
C LEU A 50 24.57 20.62 -20.29
N GLN A 51 25.26 19.59 -19.81
CA GLN A 51 26.54 19.11 -20.36
C GLN A 51 26.43 17.62 -20.66
N LEU A 52 26.66 17.23 -21.91
CA LEU A 52 26.68 15.84 -22.33
C LEU A 52 27.91 15.12 -21.76
N ILE A 53 27.74 13.86 -21.36
CA ILE A 53 28.82 12.96 -20.97
C ILE A 53 29.05 11.96 -22.11
N SER A 54 30.29 11.90 -22.57
CA SER A 54 30.73 11.12 -23.70
C SER A 54 30.93 9.63 -23.36
N SER A 55 30.79 8.78 -24.39
CA SER A 55 31.27 7.40 -24.38
C SER A 55 32.81 7.30 -24.39
N VAL A 56 33.52 8.40 -24.53
CA VAL A 56 35.00 8.46 -24.49
C VAL A 56 35.47 8.85 -23.12
N GLN A 57 36.43 8.09 -22.56
CA GLN A 57 37.02 8.40 -21.26
C GLN A 57 38.06 9.52 -21.32
N THR A 58 38.15 10.27 -20.25
CA THR A 58 39.19 11.27 -20.02
C THR A 58 39.62 11.25 -18.56
N HIS A 59 40.86 11.65 -18.29
CA HIS A 59 41.33 11.93 -16.95
C HIS A 59 40.86 13.32 -16.50
N THR A 60 40.17 13.37 -15.37
CA THR A 60 39.81 14.61 -14.69
C THR A 60 40.36 14.55 -13.27
N GLY A 61 41.53 15.15 -13.05
CA GLY A 61 42.31 14.91 -11.83
C GLY A 61 42.80 13.47 -11.78
N ASN A 62 42.54 12.78 -10.67
CA ASN A 62 42.89 11.36 -10.46
C ASN A 62 41.81 10.38 -10.94
N GLU A 63 40.70 10.85 -11.48
CA GLU A 63 39.54 10.05 -11.85
C GLU A 63 39.47 9.85 -13.36
N LEU A 64 39.17 8.61 -13.76
CA LEU A 64 38.93 8.26 -15.15
C LEU A 64 37.42 8.19 -15.37
N LYS A 65 36.85 9.14 -16.10
CA LYS A 65 35.40 9.25 -16.34
C LYS A 65 35.09 9.72 -17.76
N GLY A 66 33.83 9.65 -18.15
CA GLY A 66 33.35 10.16 -19.44
C GLY A 66 33.66 11.64 -19.61
N LYS A 67 34.16 11.99 -20.78
CA LYS A 67 34.48 13.38 -21.12
C LYS A 67 33.22 14.25 -21.10
N LEU A 68 33.26 15.37 -20.38
CA LEU A 68 32.20 16.38 -20.38
C LEU A 68 32.27 17.23 -21.65
N GLY A 69 31.14 17.42 -22.30
CA GLY A 69 30.96 18.36 -23.40
C GLY A 69 30.89 19.80 -22.92
N LYS A 70 30.75 20.73 -23.86
CA LYS A 70 30.49 22.13 -23.56
C LYS A 70 29.11 22.30 -22.94
N GLU A 71 28.95 23.36 -22.11
CA GLU A 71 27.65 23.76 -21.60
C GLU A 71 26.74 24.24 -22.74
N ALA A 72 25.51 23.73 -22.70
CA ALA A 72 24.43 24.18 -23.56
C ALA A 72 23.26 24.64 -22.69
N TYR A 73 22.58 25.68 -23.14
CA TYR A 73 21.52 26.31 -22.38
C TYR A 73 20.17 26.12 -23.02
N LEU A 74 19.11 26.08 -22.20
CA LEU A 74 17.75 26.01 -22.70
C LEU A 74 17.44 27.29 -23.51
N GLU A 75 16.97 27.10 -24.75
CA GLU A 75 16.56 28.15 -25.65
C GLU A 75 15.04 28.27 -25.69
N ASN A 76 14.56 29.39 -26.24
CA ASN A 76 13.14 29.73 -26.32
C ASN A 76 12.28 28.59 -26.87
N TRP A 77 11.07 28.51 -26.32
CA TRP A 77 10.02 27.64 -26.77
C TRP A 77 9.81 27.74 -28.29
N THR A 78 10.24 26.77 -29.02
CA THR A 78 9.88 26.64 -30.42
C THR A 78 8.59 25.82 -30.48
N ASN A 79 7.64 26.22 -31.33
CA ASN A 79 6.43 25.47 -31.66
C ASN A 79 6.80 24.07 -32.22
N ILE A 80 7.27 23.18 -31.38
CA ILE A 80 7.46 21.77 -31.70
C ILE A 80 6.13 21.09 -31.53
N LEU A 81 5.22 21.39 -32.42
CA LEU A 81 3.86 20.84 -32.47
C LEU A 81 3.78 19.41 -33.03
N THR A 82 4.90 18.68 -33.23
CA THR A 82 4.81 17.57 -34.17
C THR A 82 5.35 16.22 -33.76
N LEU A 83 6.00 16.02 -32.60
CA LEU A 83 6.59 14.69 -32.32
C LEU A 83 6.03 13.94 -31.11
N PHE A 84 5.48 14.64 -30.12
CA PHE A 84 4.85 13.98 -28.95
C PHE A 84 3.67 14.80 -28.44
N PRO A 85 2.51 14.18 -28.11
CA PRO A 85 1.44 14.88 -27.43
C PRO A 85 1.94 15.30 -26.04
N LEU A 86 2.00 16.61 -25.77
CA LEU A 86 2.30 17.16 -24.46
C LEU A 86 1.05 17.00 -23.57
N LEU A 87 1.25 16.49 -22.36
CA LEU A 87 0.20 16.47 -21.35
C LEU A 87 -0.03 17.88 -20.78
N ALA A 88 -1.19 18.11 -20.19
CA ALA A 88 -1.50 19.37 -19.54
C ALA A 88 -0.43 19.72 -18.49
N GLY A 89 0.17 20.92 -18.60
CA GLY A 89 1.24 21.38 -17.72
C GLY A 89 2.67 21.09 -18.18
N GLU A 90 2.88 20.33 -19.24
CA GLU A 90 4.20 20.10 -19.85
C GLU A 90 4.61 21.24 -20.78
N SER A 91 5.91 21.52 -20.81
CA SER A 91 6.54 22.50 -21.72
C SER A 91 7.79 21.90 -22.33
N ALA A 92 7.97 22.05 -23.64
CA ALA A 92 9.14 21.60 -24.35
C ALA A 92 10.07 22.77 -24.70
N TYR A 93 11.37 22.58 -24.50
CA TYR A 93 12.41 23.54 -24.80
C TYR A 93 13.43 22.94 -25.76
N SER A 94 14.04 23.76 -26.61
CA SER A 94 15.17 23.34 -27.42
C SER A 94 16.50 23.60 -26.73
N VAL A 95 17.48 22.78 -27.04
CA VAL A 95 18.86 22.93 -26.60
C VAL A 95 19.78 22.54 -27.75
N HIS A 96 20.85 23.30 -27.95
CA HIS A 96 21.82 23.01 -29.01
C HIS A 96 23.17 22.69 -28.39
N PHE A 97 23.67 21.50 -28.66
CA PHE A 97 24.97 21.05 -28.19
C PHE A 97 26.01 21.16 -29.30
N GLU A 98 27.16 21.71 -29.00
CA GLU A 98 28.34 21.72 -29.89
C GLU A 98 29.26 20.57 -29.50
N LEU A 99 29.33 19.52 -30.33
CA LEU A 99 30.21 18.40 -30.08
C LEU A 99 31.59 18.67 -30.70
N GLU A 100 32.63 18.44 -29.90
CA GLU A 100 33.99 18.42 -30.40
C GLU A 100 34.26 17.19 -31.26
N GLU A 101 35.22 17.25 -32.17
CA GLU A 101 35.66 16.12 -32.97
C GLU A 101 36.16 15.00 -32.03
N GLY A 102 35.71 13.76 -32.27
CA GLY A 102 36.05 12.61 -31.41
C GLY A 102 35.31 12.55 -30.07
N PHE A 103 34.23 13.35 -29.84
CA PHE A 103 33.44 13.32 -28.60
C PHE A 103 32.79 11.95 -28.36
N GLY A 104 32.48 11.17 -29.39
CA GLY A 104 31.79 9.91 -29.26
C GLY A 104 30.28 10.05 -29.07
N VAL A 105 29.65 9.01 -28.53
CA VAL A 105 28.19 8.98 -28.32
C VAL A 105 27.85 9.59 -26.94
N PRO A 106 26.84 10.45 -26.85
CA PRO A 106 26.30 10.89 -25.56
C PRO A 106 25.64 9.72 -24.78
N GLU A 107 26.18 9.36 -23.62
CA GLU A 107 25.69 8.25 -22.78
C GLU A 107 25.02 8.74 -21.49
N ALA A 108 25.31 9.99 -21.05
CA ALA A 108 24.68 10.64 -19.93
C ALA A 108 24.75 12.17 -20.12
N PHE A 109 24.11 12.90 -19.22
CA PHE A 109 24.29 14.35 -19.12
C PHE A 109 24.18 14.84 -17.67
N VAL A 110 24.88 15.94 -17.38
CA VAL A 110 24.75 16.72 -16.16
C VAL A 110 23.80 17.87 -16.42
N ILE A 111 22.94 18.19 -15.46
CA ILE A 111 22.09 19.39 -15.50
C ILE A 111 22.38 20.28 -14.30
N ASN A 112 22.52 21.58 -14.56
CA ASN A 112 22.66 22.61 -13.53
C ASN A 112 21.49 23.57 -13.61
N ASN A 113 20.73 23.65 -12.53
CA ASN A 113 19.65 24.60 -12.34
C ASN A 113 20.16 25.82 -11.52
N ASN A 114 20.52 26.87 -12.18
CA ASN A 114 20.91 28.15 -11.55
C ASN A 114 19.70 29.09 -11.33
N HIS A 115 18.48 28.56 -11.50
CA HIS A 115 17.25 29.28 -11.18
C HIS A 115 16.95 29.24 -9.68
N SER A 116 16.01 30.06 -9.22
CA SER A 116 15.62 30.13 -7.80
C SER A 116 14.64 29.02 -7.37
N VAL A 117 13.97 28.36 -8.33
CA VAL A 117 12.92 27.32 -8.10
C VAL A 117 13.28 26.00 -8.76
N GLU A 118 12.74 24.94 -8.24
CA GLU A 118 12.84 23.60 -8.79
C GLU A 118 11.84 23.38 -9.94
N PHE A 119 12.14 22.38 -10.81
CA PHE A 119 11.25 21.90 -11.85
C PHE A 119 11.35 20.36 -11.97
N PHE A 120 10.31 19.74 -12.51
CA PHE A 120 10.34 18.33 -12.83
C PHE A 120 10.85 18.13 -14.25
N LEU A 121 11.98 17.43 -14.40
CA LEU A 121 12.57 17.04 -15.68
C LEU A 121 11.99 15.69 -16.11
N LYS A 122 11.19 15.70 -17.18
CA LYS A 122 10.59 14.46 -17.73
C LYS A 122 11.56 13.71 -18.63
N SER A 123 12.11 14.40 -19.65
CA SER A 123 13.00 13.76 -20.61
C SER A 123 13.89 14.77 -21.35
N LEU A 124 15.00 14.24 -21.90
CA LEU A 124 15.80 14.87 -22.96
C LEU A 124 15.85 13.90 -24.14
N THR A 125 15.58 14.41 -25.34
CA THR A 125 15.72 13.69 -26.59
C THR A 125 16.71 14.42 -27.51
N LEU A 126 17.79 13.76 -27.93
CA LEU A 126 18.75 14.28 -28.92
C LEU A 126 18.38 13.76 -30.29
N GLU A 127 18.40 14.67 -31.28
CA GLU A 127 18.11 14.36 -32.68
C GLU A 127 19.45 14.27 -33.48
N ASP A 128 19.48 13.45 -34.50
CA ASP A 128 20.61 13.35 -35.46
C ASP A 128 21.99 13.08 -34.85
N VAL A 129 22.03 12.31 -33.74
CA VAL A 129 23.29 11.89 -33.12
C VAL A 129 24.05 10.99 -34.10
N PRO A 130 25.34 11.27 -34.41
CA PRO A 130 26.10 10.49 -35.36
C PRO A 130 26.08 8.99 -35.07
N ASN A 131 25.73 8.19 -36.09
CA ASN A 131 25.66 6.71 -36.04
C ASN A 131 24.63 6.14 -35.07
N GLN A 132 23.79 6.99 -34.41
CA GLN A 132 22.78 6.56 -33.44
C GLN A 132 21.37 7.05 -33.78
N GLY A 133 21.25 8.10 -34.65
CA GLY A 133 19.98 8.73 -34.92
C GLY A 133 19.46 9.48 -33.69
N GLN A 134 18.36 9.01 -33.12
CA GLN A 134 17.77 9.59 -31.91
C GLN A 134 18.33 8.93 -30.64
N VAL A 135 18.64 9.73 -29.62
CA VAL A 135 19.07 9.27 -28.30
C VAL A 135 18.16 9.86 -27.23
N GLN A 136 17.58 9.00 -26.39
CA GLN A 136 16.61 9.38 -25.36
C GLN A 136 17.18 9.18 -23.96
N PHE A 137 16.81 10.12 -23.07
CA PHE A 137 17.06 10.09 -21.64
C PHE A 137 15.71 10.25 -20.96
N VAL A 138 15.25 9.20 -20.25
CA VAL A 138 14.05 9.22 -19.43
C VAL A 138 14.48 9.63 -18.02
N CYS A 139 14.04 10.80 -17.57
CA CYS A 139 14.56 11.41 -16.35
C CYS A 139 13.58 11.26 -15.19
N ASN A 140 12.34 11.66 -15.38
CA ASN A 140 11.23 11.58 -14.41
C ASN A 140 11.64 11.95 -12.97
N SER A 141 12.34 13.09 -12.80
CA SER A 141 12.90 13.47 -11.52
C SER A 141 12.94 14.99 -11.32
N TRP A 142 12.85 15.42 -10.07
CA TRP A 142 12.95 16.82 -9.69
C TRP A 142 14.39 17.34 -9.72
N VAL A 143 14.58 18.52 -10.27
CA VAL A 143 15.86 19.23 -10.33
C VAL A 143 15.74 20.52 -9.52
N TYR A 144 16.37 20.53 -8.36
CA TYR A 144 16.45 21.68 -7.47
C TYR A 144 17.53 22.67 -7.92
N PRO A 145 17.53 23.93 -7.42
CA PRO A 145 18.60 24.88 -7.68
C PRO A 145 19.98 24.32 -7.31
N ALA A 146 20.97 24.48 -8.17
CA ALA A 146 22.33 23.93 -8.01
C ALA A 146 23.00 24.33 -6.68
N LYS A 147 22.66 25.50 -6.10
CA LYS A 147 23.12 25.91 -4.75
C LYS A 147 22.69 24.97 -3.61
N HIS A 148 21.70 24.09 -3.84
CA HIS A 148 21.22 23.11 -2.87
C HIS A 148 21.97 21.77 -2.97
N TYR A 149 22.82 21.58 -4.01
CA TYR A 149 23.57 20.35 -4.24
C TYR A 149 25.06 20.53 -3.97
N ASN A 150 25.69 19.46 -3.52
CA ASN A 150 27.15 19.35 -3.44
C ASN A 150 27.71 18.34 -4.44
N TYR A 151 26.94 18.00 -5.49
CA TYR A 151 27.28 16.96 -6.47
C TYR A 151 26.63 17.27 -7.81
N ASP A 152 27.15 16.65 -8.88
CA ASP A 152 26.59 16.76 -10.21
C ASP A 152 25.29 15.96 -10.33
N ARG A 153 24.23 16.61 -10.83
CA ARG A 153 22.94 15.95 -11.09
C ARG A 153 23.00 15.29 -12.47
N VAL A 154 23.21 13.96 -12.46
CA VAL A 154 23.44 13.18 -13.67
C VAL A 154 22.18 12.40 -14.08
N PHE A 155 21.94 12.34 -15.40
CA PHE A 155 20.92 11.50 -16.01
C PHE A 155 21.56 10.65 -17.10
N PHE A 156 21.19 9.35 -17.11
CA PHE A 156 21.77 8.39 -18.03
C PHE A 156 20.85 8.14 -19.23
N ARG A 157 21.48 7.75 -20.35
CA ARG A 157 20.75 7.27 -21.52
C ARG A 157 19.85 6.09 -21.14
N ASN A 158 18.68 6.00 -21.79
CA ASN A 158 17.71 4.92 -21.54
C ASN A 158 18.23 3.57 -22.06
N LYS A 159 19.28 3.06 -21.42
CA LYS A 159 19.85 1.72 -21.60
C LYS A 159 19.97 1.01 -20.28
N THR A 160 20.07 -0.31 -20.33
CA THR A 160 20.18 -1.17 -19.17
C THR A 160 21.51 -1.86 -19.13
N TYR A 161 22.20 -1.78 -17.99
CA TYR A 161 23.52 -2.40 -17.82
C TYR A 161 23.62 -3.09 -16.46
N LEU A 162 24.06 -4.34 -16.46
CA LEU A 162 24.60 -4.95 -15.24
C LEU A 162 25.84 -4.18 -14.77
N PRO A 163 26.24 -4.26 -13.50
CA PRO A 163 27.40 -3.52 -13.00
C PRO A 163 28.69 -3.81 -13.80
N HIS A 164 28.92 -5.06 -14.20
CA HIS A 164 30.12 -5.48 -14.94
C HIS A 164 30.06 -5.14 -16.45
N ASP A 165 28.87 -4.90 -17.00
CA ASP A 165 28.67 -4.52 -18.40
C ASP A 165 28.60 -2.99 -18.58
N THR A 166 28.68 -2.25 -17.47
CA THR A 166 28.59 -0.80 -17.52
C THR A 166 29.77 -0.22 -18.30
N PRO A 167 29.54 0.62 -19.33
CA PRO A 167 30.62 1.28 -20.05
C PRO A 167 31.56 2.02 -19.10
N ALA A 168 32.86 1.81 -19.28
CA ALA A 168 33.87 2.41 -18.37
C ALA A 168 33.72 3.95 -18.16
N PRO A 169 33.32 4.75 -19.17
CA PRO A 169 33.03 6.17 -18.97
C PRO A 169 31.93 6.50 -17.96
N LEU A 170 30.99 5.56 -17.71
CA LEU A 170 29.84 5.75 -16.81
C LEU A 170 30.07 5.23 -15.40
N LEU A 171 31.07 4.37 -15.17
CA LEU A 171 31.28 3.70 -13.87
C LEU A 171 31.38 4.70 -12.71
N TRP A 172 32.17 5.74 -12.86
CA TRP A 172 32.35 6.76 -11.83
C TRP A 172 31.01 7.45 -11.48
N TYR A 173 30.25 7.88 -12.49
CA TYR A 173 28.95 8.54 -12.30
C TYR A 173 27.92 7.62 -11.66
N ARG A 174 27.89 6.35 -12.06
CA ARG A 174 27.04 5.32 -11.47
C ARG A 174 27.29 5.14 -9.98
N GLU A 175 28.57 5.05 -9.58
CA GLU A 175 28.94 4.93 -8.16
C GLU A 175 28.63 6.19 -7.36
N GLN A 176 28.95 7.36 -7.86
CA GLN A 176 28.70 8.64 -7.16
C GLN A 176 27.21 8.86 -6.91
N GLU A 177 26.35 8.56 -7.86
CA GLU A 177 24.91 8.66 -7.69
C GLU A 177 24.43 7.77 -6.53
N LEU A 178 24.86 6.50 -6.48
CA LEU A 178 24.51 5.58 -5.40
C LEU A 178 25.06 6.02 -4.03
N VAL A 179 26.27 6.54 -3.99
CA VAL A 179 26.85 7.10 -2.75
C VAL A 179 25.99 8.25 -2.23
N TYR A 180 25.56 9.12 -3.12
CA TYR A 180 24.71 10.25 -2.75
C TYR A 180 23.35 9.80 -2.21
N LEU A 181 22.67 8.87 -2.91
CA LEU A 181 21.36 8.35 -2.54
C LEU A 181 21.35 7.63 -1.18
N ARG A 182 22.48 7.04 -0.79
CA ARG A 182 22.64 6.39 0.53
C ARG A 182 22.72 7.39 1.67
N GLY A 183 23.33 8.56 1.45
CA GLY A 183 23.63 9.50 2.52
C GLY A 183 24.53 8.90 3.61
N ASN A 184 24.60 9.57 4.75
CA ASN A 184 25.41 9.17 5.90
C ASN A 184 24.60 8.80 7.15
N GLY A 185 23.25 8.72 7.03
CA GLY A 185 22.36 8.38 8.14
C GLY A 185 22.19 9.46 9.22
N THR A 186 22.75 10.68 9.02
CA THR A 186 22.76 11.73 10.05
C THR A 186 22.32 13.09 9.50
N GLY A 187 22.01 14.02 10.40
CA GLY A 187 21.66 15.40 10.07
C GLY A 187 20.19 15.60 9.71
N GLU A 188 19.80 16.86 9.62
CA GLU A 188 18.48 17.25 9.12
C GLU A 188 18.36 16.94 7.63
N ARG A 189 17.14 16.75 7.15
CA ARG A 189 16.82 16.54 5.74
C ARG A 189 16.18 17.81 5.17
N LYS A 190 16.56 18.12 3.93
CA LYS A 190 16.03 19.28 3.18
C LYS A 190 15.22 18.79 1.99
N ASP A 191 14.29 19.59 1.55
CA ASP A 191 13.43 19.24 0.40
C ASP A 191 14.19 18.88 -0.88
N GLY A 192 15.35 19.49 -1.10
CA GLY A 192 16.22 19.17 -2.24
C GLY A 192 17.07 17.92 -2.10
N ASP A 193 17.10 17.31 -0.91
CA ASP A 193 17.84 16.06 -0.70
C ASP A 193 17.15 14.91 -1.45
N ARG A 194 17.98 13.95 -1.92
CA ARG A 194 17.54 12.73 -2.58
C ARG A 194 18.09 11.52 -1.83
N ILE A 195 18.08 11.59 -0.51
CA ILE A 195 18.69 10.59 0.37
C ILE A 195 17.63 9.63 0.84
N TYR A 196 17.89 8.34 0.65
CA TYR A 196 17.11 7.23 1.13
C TYR A 196 17.86 6.58 2.27
N ASP A 197 17.49 6.84 3.52
CA ASP A 197 18.06 6.17 4.68
C ASP A 197 16.96 5.63 5.61
N TYR A 198 17.35 4.72 6.49
CA TYR A 198 16.44 3.95 7.33
C TYR A 198 16.25 4.58 8.69
N ASP A 199 15.08 4.37 9.26
CA ASP A 199 14.81 4.66 10.67
C ASP A 199 13.86 3.62 11.28
N TYR A 200 13.73 3.65 12.60
CA TYR A 200 12.74 2.92 13.36
C TYR A 200 11.40 3.63 13.28
N TYR A 201 10.31 2.95 13.66
CA TYR A 201 9.01 3.57 13.87
C TYR A 201 9.00 4.27 15.24
N ASN A 202 9.74 5.33 15.36
CA ASN A 202 9.87 6.17 16.56
C ASN A 202 9.05 7.47 16.45
N ASP A 203 8.21 7.57 15.41
CA ASP A 203 7.35 8.68 15.10
C ASP A 203 5.85 8.40 15.39
N LEU A 204 5.55 7.26 16.03
CA LEU A 204 4.16 6.89 16.36
C LEU A 204 3.63 7.63 17.59
N GLY A 205 4.48 7.97 18.57
CA GLY A 205 4.13 8.73 19.77
C GLY A 205 4.75 10.12 19.79
N ASN A 206 4.26 10.96 20.71
CA ASN A 206 4.94 12.21 21.07
C ASN A 206 4.88 12.41 22.60
N PRO A 207 5.86 11.95 23.36
CA PRO A 207 5.89 12.06 24.82
C PRO A 207 5.89 13.51 25.33
N ASP A 208 6.27 14.51 24.53
CA ASP A 208 6.20 15.94 24.91
C ASP A 208 4.76 16.40 25.16
N TRP A 209 3.77 15.76 24.52
CA TRP A 209 2.34 16.05 24.66
C TRP A 209 1.70 15.35 25.87
N GLY A 210 2.47 14.54 26.60
CA GLY A 210 2.03 13.81 27.78
C GLY A 210 2.06 12.30 27.60
N GLU A 211 1.96 11.59 28.72
CA GLU A 211 2.11 10.13 28.79
C GLU A 211 1.11 9.37 27.90
N LYS A 212 -0.14 9.83 27.83
CA LYS A 212 -1.15 9.22 26.96
C LYS A 212 -0.82 9.28 25.45
N HIS A 213 0.10 10.15 25.05
CA HIS A 213 0.57 10.28 23.66
C HIS A 213 1.89 9.55 23.42
N SER A 214 2.49 8.92 24.43
CA SER A 214 3.64 8.05 24.26
C SER A 214 3.22 6.72 23.63
N ARG A 215 4.06 6.22 22.71
CA ARG A 215 3.90 4.90 22.08
C ARG A 215 5.25 4.20 22.06
N PRO A 216 5.26 2.86 22.11
CA PRO A 216 6.49 2.10 21.92
C PRO A 216 7.17 2.44 20.60
N ILE A 217 8.48 2.43 20.59
CA ILE A 217 9.27 2.49 19.36
C ILE A 217 9.27 1.09 18.77
N LEU A 218 8.80 0.96 17.52
CA LEU A 218 8.81 -0.33 16.84
C LEU A 218 10.05 -0.46 15.98
N GLY A 219 10.65 -1.63 16.06
CA GLY A 219 11.91 -1.98 15.41
C GLY A 219 13.12 -1.84 16.33
N GLY A 220 14.14 -2.67 16.07
CA GLY A 220 15.42 -2.67 16.80
C GLY A 220 15.43 -3.43 18.10
N THR A 221 14.32 -3.98 18.53
CA THR A 221 14.22 -4.80 19.75
C THR A 221 13.46 -6.09 19.49
N SER A 222 13.73 -7.12 20.29
CA SER A 222 12.96 -8.38 20.24
C SER A 222 11.55 -8.24 20.81
N GLU A 223 11.32 -7.24 21.64
CA GLU A 223 9.99 -6.97 22.21
C GLU A 223 9.04 -6.42 21.15
N TYR A 224 9.49 -5.41 20.38
CA TYR A 224 8.74 -4.75 19.32
C TYR A 224 9.51 -4.79 17.99
N PRO A 225 9.75 -5.98 17.40
CA PRO A 225 10.41 -6.05 16.09
C PRO A 225 9.51 -5.47 15.02
N TYR A 226 10.12 -4.75 14.03
CA TYR A 226 9.35 -4.16 12.96
C TYR A 226 10.23 -3.87 11.72
N PRO A 227 9.69 -3.83 10.49
CA PRO A 227 10.44 -3.38 9.33
C PRO A 227 10.85 -1.92 9.49
N ARG A 228 11.95 -1.52 8.84
CA ARG A 228 12.39 -0.12 8.88
C ARG A 228 11.58 0.73 7.93
N ARG A 229 11.51 2.02 8.23
CA ARG A 229 10.91 3.06 7.40
C ARG A 229 11.95 4.05 6.88
N GLY A 230 11.56 4.92 5.94
CA GLY A 230 12.38 6.05 5.53
C GLY A 230 12.55 7.06 6.66
N ARG A 231 13.81 7.52 6.84
CA ARG A 231 14.16 8.50 7.85
C ARG A 231 13.64 9.88 7.47
N THR A 232 12.94 10.56 8.38
CA THR A 232 12.41 11.91 8.16
C THR A 232 13.42 13.01 8.52
N GLY A 233 14.40 12.71 9.36
CA GLY A 233 15.39 13.69 9.84
C GLY A 233 14.84 14.72 10.84
N ARG A 234 13.65 14.51 11.39
CA ARG A 234 13.10 15.35 12.45
C ARG A 234 13.94 15.28 13.74
N PRO A 235 14.01 16.35 14.52
CA PRO A 235 14.73 16.32 15.80
C PRO A 235 14.04 15.39 16.81
N PRO A 236 14.74 14.92 17.83
CA PRO A 236 14.13 14.14 18.91
C PRO A 236 13.17 14.98 19.76
N THR A 237 12.28 14.32 20.49
CA THR A 237 11.45 14.97 21.50
C THR A 237 12.28 15.41 22.71
N LYS A 238 11.75 16.34 23.49
CA LYS A 238 12.46 16.85 24.70
C LYS A 238 12.47 15.81 25.83
N LYS A 239 11.42 15.02 25.92
CA LYS A 239 11.24 14.04 27.02
C LYS A 239 11.88 12.69 26.70
N ASP A 240 11.96 12.31 25.42
CA ASP A 240 12.56 11.07 24.99
C ASP A 240 13.42 11.32 23.73
N PRO A 241 14.76 11.25 23.86
CA PRO A 241 15.66 11.48 22.73
C PRO A 241 15.59 10.39 21.65
N ASN A 242 14.94 9.26 21.91
CA ASN A 242 14.76 8.20 20.92
C ASN A 242 13.48 8.38 20.07
N SER A 243 12.53 9.23 20.51
CA SER A 243 11.31 9.52 19.79
C SER A 243 11.46 10.78 18.93
N GLU A 244 10.99 10.74 17.67
CA GLU A 244 10.92 11.91 16.81
C GLU A 244 9.87 12.91 17.29
N SER A 245 10.23 14.20 17.27
CA SER A 245 9.27 15.26 17.53
C SER A 245 8.30 15.40 16.34
N ARG A 246 7.06 15.76 16.65
CA ARG A 246 6.06 16.12 15.65
C ARG A 246 5.61 17.55 15.85
N ASP A 247 5.33 18.23 14.76
CA ASP A 247 4.75 19.56 14.83
C ASP A 247 3.28 19.45 15.28
N ILE A 248 2.88 20.41 16.12
CA ILE A 248 1.47 20.55 16.56
C ILE A 248 0.62 21.02 15.40
N ASP A 249 1.20 21.75 14.45
CA ASP A 249 0.52 22.19 13.24
C ASP A 249 0.42 21.05 12.24
N LEU A 250 -0.63 20.23 12.44
CA LEU A 250 -0.96 19.07 11.60
C LEU A 250 -1.24 19.45 10.13
N LEU A 251 -1.43 20.73 9.82
CA LEU A 251 -1.58 21.23 8.45
C LEU A 251 -0.24 21.29 7.73
N ASN A 252 0.86 21.44 8.45
CA ASN A 252 2.22 21.34 7.92
C ASN A 252 2.69 19.88 8.06
N LEU A 253 2.61 19.10 6.97
CA LEU A 253 3.21 17.77 6.91
C LEU A 253 4.74 17.91 6.81
N ASN A 254 5.38 18.35 7.90
CA ASN A 254 6.84 18.53 7.98
C ASN A 254 7.53 17.18 8.22
N PHE A 255 7.44 16.28 7.26
CA PHE A 255 8.28 15.11 7.19
C PHE A 255 9.04 15.07 5.88
N TYR A 256 10.28 14.64 5.92
CA TYR A 256 11.08 14.44 4.73
C TYR A 256 10.70 13.12 4.05
N ILE A 257 10.54 13.22 2.75
CA ILE A 257 10.55 12.10 1.80
C ILE A 257 11.33 12.61 0.59
N PRO A 258 12.19 11.79 -0.05
CA PRO A 258 12.81 12.17 -1.32
C PRO A 258 11.76 12.71 -2.29
N ARG A 259 12.06 13.84 -2.94
CA ARG A 259 11.03 14.55 -3.72
C ARG A 259 10.42 13.71 -4.84
N ASP A 260 11.21 12.79 -5.41
CA ASP A 260 10.76 11.89 -6.48
C ASP A 260 9.76 10.81 -5.99
N GLU A 261 9.70 10.55 -4.66
CA GLU A 261 8.75 9.63 -4.03
C GLU A 261 7.48 10.34 -3.53
N ARG A 262 7.40 11.67 -3.64
CA ARG A 262 6.18 12.40 -3.28
C ARG A 262 5.14 12.25 -4.38
N PHE A 263 3.89 12.30 -3.99
CA PHE A 263 2.78 12.27 -4.94
C PHE A 263 3.00 13.22 -6.12
N GLY A 264 2.66 12.75 -7.32
CA GLY A 264 2.66 13.57 -8.52
C GLY A 264 1.70 14.75 -8.41
N HIS A 265 1.86 15.75 -9.31
CA HIS A 265 1.05 16.97 -9.28
C HIS A 265 -0.46 16.70 -9.39
N LEU A 266 -0.87 15.74 -10.20
CA LEU A 266 -2.28 15.37 -10.34
C LEU A 266 -2.82 14.80 -9.04
N LYS A 267 -2.11 13.90 -8.39
CA LYS A 267 -2.53 13.26 -7.15
C LYS A 267 -2.48 14.20 -5.93
N MET A 268 -1.56 15.18 -5.92
CA MET A 268 -1.52 16.24 -4.90
C MET A 268 -2.66 17.24 -5.05
N SER A 269 -3.08 17.53 -6.28
CA SER A 269 -4.26 18.35 -6.57
C SER A 269 -5.54 17.53 -6.48
N ASP A 270 -5.45 16.23 -6.81
CA ASP A 270 -6.53 15.32 -6.62
C ASP A 270 -6.73 15.12 -5.12
N PHE A 271 -7.78 15.63 -4.65
CA PHE A 271 -8.66 15.22 -3.61
C PHE A 271 -8.07 14.38 -2.44
N LEU A 272 -7.21 13.37 -2.70
CA LEU A 272 -6.79 12.37 -1.70
C LEU A 272 -6.13 12.99 -0.46
N VAL A 273 -5.03 13.71 -0.64
CA VAL A 273 -4.25 14.26 0.49
C VAL A 273 -5.05 15.32 1.22
N ASN A 274 -5.74 16.19 0.49
CA ASN A 274 -6.56 17.24 1.09
C ASN A 274 -7.77 16.66 1.82
N THR A 275 -8.36 15.58 1.31
CA THR A 275 -9.49 14.92 1.96
C THR A 275 -9.04 14.15 3.20
N LEU A 276 -7.96 13.38 3.15
CA LEU A 276 -7.40 12.70 4.33
C LEU A 276 -7.08 13.71 5.45
N LYS A 277 -6.41 14.82 5.11
CA LYS A 277 -6.15 15.91 6.06
C LYS A 277 -7.44 16.50 6.60
N SER A 278 -8.40 16.78 5.74
CA SER A 278 -9.67 17.37 6.14
C SER A 278 -10.46 16.46 7.08
N VAL A 279 -10.51 15.17 6.79
CA VAL A 279 -11.16 14.18 7.67
C VAL A 279 -10.44 14.10 9.01
N ALA A 280 -9.12 13.93 9.00
CA ALA A 280 -8.36 13.76 10.24
C ALA A 280 -8.29 15.02 11.11
N LEU A 281 -8.17 16.20 10.51
CA LEU A 281 -7.80 17.43 11.21
C LEU A 281 -8.97 18.42 11.39
N VAL A 282 -10.02 18.29 10.60
CA VAL A 282 -11.15 19.21 10.63
C VAL A 282 -12.44 18.49 10.92
N ILE A 283 -12.76 17.44 10.16
CA ILE A 283 -14.05 16.74 10.27
C ILE A 283 -14.10 15.93 11.57
N LYS A 284 -13.09 15.11 11.86
CA LYS A 284 -13.03 14.32 13.10
C LYS A 284 -13.18 15.19 14.35
N PRO A 285 -12.37 16.24 14.60
CA PRO A 285 -12.55 17.10 15.77
C PRO A 285 -13.89 17.82 15.79
N ALA A 286 -14.41 18.25 14.64
CA ALA A 286 -15.71 18.90 14.55
C ALA A 286 -16.85 17.94 14.91
N ILE A 287 -16.81 16.71 14.44
CA ILE A 287 -17.79 15.68 14.78
C ILE A 287 -17.64 15.30 16.27
N GLU A 288 -16.42 15.08 16.77
CA GLU A 288 -16.18 14.78 18.19
C GLU A 288 -16.79 15.84 19.11
N SER A 289 -16.72 17.11 18.73
CA SER A 289 -17.31 18.21 19.52
C SER A 289 -18.84 18.17 19.62
N LEU A 290 -19.53 17.48 18.72
CA LEU A 290 -20.99 17.27 18.76
C LEU A 290 -21.40 16.30 19.88
N PHE A 291 -20.51 15.34 20.14
CA PHE A 291 -20.80 14.19 21.00
C PHE A 291 -20.24 14.31 22.42
N ASP A 292 -19.51 15.41 22.72
CA ASP A 292 -18.98 15.68 24.08
C ASP A 292 -20.05 15.68 25.18
N LYS A 293 -21.32 15.90 24.80
CA LYS A 293 -22.44 16.08 25.76
C LYS A 293 -23.45 14.93 25.77
N THR A 294 -23.50 14.10 24.72
CA THR A 294 -24.42 12.94 24.60
C THR A 294 -23.84 11.94 23.59
N PRO A 295 -23.57 10.68 23.98
CA PRO A 295 -23.23 9.65 23.01
C PRO A 295 -24.43 9.46 22.07
N ALA A 296 -24.29 9.84 20.82
CA ALA A 296 -25.29 9.50 19.84
C ALA A 296 -25.19 8.00 19.52
N GLU A 297 -26.32 7.36 19.61
CA GLU A 297 -26.49 5.94 19.29
C GLU A 297 -27.47 5.85 18.13
N PHE A 298 -27.22 4.93 17.22
CA PHE A 298 -28.24 4.55 16.26
C PHE A 298 -29.39 3.82 17.01
N ASP A 299 -30.62 4.20 16.76
CA ASP A 299 -31.78 3.53 17.33
C ASP A 299 -32.26 2.35 16.48
N SER A 300 -31.94 2.37 15.17
CA SER A 300 -32.40 1.36 14.21
C SER A 300 -31.43 1.23 13.02
N PHE A 301 -31.46 0.09 12.32
CA PHE A 301 -30.75 -0.07 11.03
C PHE A 301 -31.21 0.94 9.98
N LYS A 302 -32.43 1.45 10.13
CA LYS A 302 -32.91 2.54 9.27
C LYS A 302 -32.10 3.81 9.48
N ASP A 303 -31.76 4.16 10.72
CA ASP A 303 -30.93 5.36 10.99
C ASP A 303 -29.56 5.23 10.38
N VAL A 304 -28.98 4.01 10.38
CA VAL A 304 -27.71 3.74 9.67
C VAL A 304 -27.88 3.90 8.17
N LEU A 305 -28.98 3.41 7.59
CA LEU A 305 -29.27 3.56 6.15
C LEU A 305 -29.49 5.01 5.75
N ASP A 306 -30.04 5.83 6.64
CA ASP A 306 -30.27 7.26 6.39
C ASP A 306 -28.96 8.04 6.15
N LEU A 307 -27.79 7.54 6.60
CA LEU A 307 -26.47 8.10 6.26
C LEU A 307 -26.21 8.12 4.75
N TYR A 308 -26.73 7.13 4.04
CA TYR A 308 -26.52 6.95 2.59
C TYR A 308 -27.69 7.51 1.75
N GLU A 309 -28.91 7.49 2.28
CA GLU A 309 -30.12 7.95 1.57
C GLU A 309 -30.38 9.44 1.82
N GLY A 310 -30.43 9.88 3.09
CA GLY A 310 -30.72 11.25 3.50
C GLY A 310 -29.50 12.10 3.80
N GLY A 311 -28.48 11.46 4.34
CA GLY A 311 -27.25 12.08 4.85
C GLY A 311 -27.39 12.55 6.31
N PHE A 312 -26.24 12.68 6.98
CA PHE A 312 -26.16 13.13 8.37
C PHE A 312 -26.22 14.67 8.45
N PRO A 313 -27.19 15.27 9.18
CA PRO A 313 -27.33 16.72 9.26
C PRO A 313 -26.31 17.32 10.23
N LEU A 314 -25.38 18.14 9.72
CA LEU A 314 -24.44 18.89 10.57
C LEU A 314 -25.11 20.16 11.12
N PRO A 315 -24.89 20.49 12.41
CA PRO A 315 -25.25 21.80 12.95
C PRO A 315 -24.57 22.93 12.19
N LEU A 316 -25.24 24.07 12.03
CA LEU A 316 -24.78 25.18 11.21
C LEU A 316 -23.37 25.66 11.59
N GLY A 317 -23.06 25.83 12.89
CA GLY A 317 -21.73 26.26 13.36
C GLY A 317 -20.60 25.27 13.03
N ILE A 318 -20.89 23.97 13.06
CA ILE A 318 -19.94 22.91 12.66
C ILE A 318 -19.73 22.94 11.15
N PHE A 319 -20.82 23.01 10.38
CA PHE A 319 -20.73 23.14 8.93
C PHE A 319 -19.93 24.39 8.50
N GLU A 320 -20.13 25.53 9.16
CA GLU A 320 -19.35 26.75 8.91
C GLU A 320 -17.86 26.58 9.25
N THR A 321 -17.53 25.86 10.35
CA THR A 321 -16.15 25.57 10.73
C THR A 321 -15.47 24.68 9.69
N ILE A 322 -16.15 23.62 9.27
CA ILE A 322 -15.65 22.73 8.22
C ILE A 322 -15.49 23.51 6.91
N SER A 323 -16.51 24.28 6.50
CA SER A 323 -16.50 25.03 5.24
C SER A 323 -15.40 26.10 5.15
N LYS A 324 -14.97 26.66 6.29
CA LYS A 324 -13.86 27.63 6.33
C LYS A 324 -12.47 26.98 6.22
N ASN A 325 -12.34 25.74 6.64
CA ASN A 325 -11.04 25.06 6.79
C ASN A 325 -10.80 23.93 5.79
N VAL A 326 -11.82 23.54 5.02
CA VAL A 326 -11.76 22.46 4.03
C VAL A 326 -11.87 23.05 2.62
N PRO A 327 -11.06 22.63 1.65
CA PRO A 327 -11.16 23.09 0.27
C PRO A 327 -12.53 22.81 -0.34
N LEU A 328 -13.01 23.73 -1.19
CA LEU A 328 -14.35 23.67 -1.79
C LEU A 328 -14.61 22.35 -2.55
N GLU A 329 -13.62 21.84 -3.26
CA GLU A 329 -13.72 20.57 -4.00
C GLU A 329 -13.92 19.39 -3.05
N THR A 330 -13.16 19.34 -1.95
CA THR A 330 -13.33 18.34 -0.89
C THR A 330 -14.72 18.43 -0.25
N LEU A 331 -15.23 19.65 -0.04
CA LEU A 331 -16.58 19.84 0.48
C LEU A 331 -17.66 19.31 -0.47
N LYS A 332 -17.54 19.59 -1.75
CA LYS A 332 -18.48 19.09 -2.77
C LYS A 332 -18.54 17.57 -2.79
N ASP A 333 -17.41 16.91 -2.65
CA ASP A 333 -17.35 15.45 -2.64
C ASP A 333 -17.93 14.84 -1.36
N LEU A 334 -17.63 15.43 -0.18
CA LEU A 334 -18.12 14.93 1.10
C LEU A 334 -19.60 15.20 1.31
N PHE A 335 -20.07 16.37 0.89
CA PHE A 335 -21.48 16.77 1.08
C PHE A 335 -22.38 16.45 -0.12
N ARG A 336 -21.81 16.11 -1.28
CA ARG A 336 -22.49 15.64 -2.52
C ARG A 336 -23.71 16.44 -2.94
N ALA A 337 -23.79 17.71 -2.54
CA ALA A 337 -24.88 18.59 -2.94
C ALA A 337 -24.48 20.06 -2.86
N ASP A 338 -25.05 20.84 -3.72
CA ASP A 338 -24.85 22.28 -3.78
C ASP A 338 -25.40 22.98 -2.53
N GLY A 339 -24.49 23.26 -1.58
CA GLY A 339 -24.76 24.12 -0.45
C GLY A 339 -25.58 23.52 0.71
N THR A 340 -25.80 22.20 0.75
CA THR A 340 -26.48 21.56 1.88
C THR A 340 -25.50 21.13 2.97
N ARG A 341 -25.92 21.22 4.23
CA ARG A 341 -25.15 20.85 5.42
C ARG A 341 -25.22 19.37 5.79
N PHE A 342 -25.53 18.49 4.84
CA PHE A 342 -25.66 17.06 5.08
C PHE A 342 -24.40 16.34 4.60
N LEU A 343 -23.74 15.61 5.50
CA LEU A 343 -22.73 14.62 5.12
C LEU A 343 -23.44 13.45 4.43
N ARG A 344 -23.08 13.18 3.18
CA ARG A 344 -23.67 12.11 2.37
C ARG A 344 -22.60 11.15 1.90
N TYR A 345 -22.88 9.87 2.05
CA TYR A 345 -21.99 8.80 1.62
C TYR A 345 -22.59 8.03 0.43
N PRO A 346 -21.77 7.47 -0.48
CA PRO A 346 -22.30 6.58 -1.50
C PRO A 346 -22.87 5.32 -0.84
N MET A 347 -23.89 4.73 -1.45
CA MET A 347 -24.42 3.46 -0.97
C MET A 347 -23.34 2.36 -1.07
N PRO A 348 -22.92 1.72 0.04
CA PRO A 348 -21.96 0.61 -0.01
C PRO A 348 -22.50 -0.55 -0.83
N HIS A 349 -21.62 -1.25 -1.54
CA HIS A 349 -22.03 -2.33 -2.44
C HIS A 349 -22.74 -3.47 -1.72
N VAL A 350 -22.31 -3.78 -0.49
CA VAL A 350 -22.88 -4.87 0.34
C VAL A 350 -24.38 -4.71 0.63
N ILE A 351 -24.91 -3.48 0.61
CA ILE A 351 -26.33 -3.21 0.87
C ILE A 351 -27.04 -2.58 -0.35
N LYS A 352 -26.35 -2.44 -1.48
CA LYS A 352 -26.88 -1.72 -2.63
C LYS A 352 -28.07 -2.42 -3.28
N ASN A 353 -27.97 -3.75 -3.45
CA ASN A 353 -29.00 -4.56 -4.12
C ASN A 353 -29.93 -5.27 -3.14
N ASP A 354 -29.42 -5.64 -1.95
CA ASP A 354 -30.19 -6.26 -0.88
C ASP A 354 -29.71 -5.70 0.47
N LYS A 355 -30.61 -5.05 1.22
CA LYS A 355 -30.29 -4.39 2.49
C LYS A 355 -30.19 -5.34 3.68
N SER A 356 -30.52 -6.62 3.50
CA SER A 356 -30.61 -7.63 4.57
C SER A 356 -29.67 -8.81 4.38
N ALA A 357 -29.18 -9.04 3.16
CA ALA A 357 -28.34 -10.21 2.84
C ALA A 357 -27.06 -10.31 3.70
N TRP A 358 -26.50 -9.20 4.17
CA TRP A 358 -25.33 -9.16 5.05
C TRP A 358 -25.56 -9.87 6.39
N MET A 359 -26.80 -10.01 6.85
CA MET A 359 -27.15 -10.70 8.10
C MET A 359 -27.08 -12.21 7.98
N THR A 360 -27.09 -12.74 6.75
CA THR A 360 -27.13 -14.20 6.53
C THR A 360 -25.80 -14.87 6.85
N ASP A 361 -25.86 -16.13 7.20
CA ASP A 361 -24.69 -16.95 7.47
C ASP A 361 -23.88 -17.23 6.21
N GLU A 362 -24.58 -17.38 5.08
CA GLU A 362 -23.96 -17.58 3.78
C GLU A 362 -23.10 -16.36 3.37
N GLU A 363 -23.64 -15.14 3.50
CA GLU A 363 -22.88 -13.92 3.15
C GLU A 363 -21.73 -13.65 4.12
N PHE A 364 -21.94 -13.86 5.42
CA PHE A 364 -20.89 -13.78 6.43
C PHE A 364 -19.71 -14.68 6.08
N ALA A 365 -19.98 -15.93 5.72
CA ALA A 365 -18.93 -16.90 5.35
C ALA A 365 -18.30 -16.58 3.97
N ARG A 366 -19.11 -16.12 2.99
CA ARG A 366 -18.63 -15.72 1.67
C ARG A 366 -17.63 -14.58 1.74
N GLU A 367 -17.84 -13.58 2.62
CA GLU A 367 -16.91 -12.46 2.79
C GLU A 367 -15.51 -12.92 3.24
N MET A 368 -15.36 -14.11 3.84
CA MET A 368 -14.05 -14.68 4.18
C MET A 368 -13.29 -15.19 2.95
N LEU A 369 -13.96 -15.36 1.81
CA LEU A 369 -13.39 -15.82 0.53
C LEU A 369 -13.31 -14.71 -0.51
N ALA A 370 -14.23 -13.74 -0.47
CA ALA A 370 -14.44 -12.74 -1.51
C ALA A 370 -14.68 -11.32 -0.97
N GLY A 371 -14.54 -11.10 0.32
CA GLY A 371 -14.65 -9.80 0.97
C GLY A 371 -13.34 -9.03 0.99
N VAL A 372 -13.22 -8.13 1.98
CA VAL A 372 -12.06 -7.23 2.13
C VAL A 372 -10.83 -7.91 2.74
N ASN A 373 -10.99 -9.05 3.44
CA ASN A 373 -9.89 -9.77 4.10
C ASN A 373 -9.87 -11.26 3.74
N PRO A 374 -9.68 -11.62 2.47
CA PRO A 374 -9.76 -13.00 2.01
C PRO A 374 -8.49 -13.81 2.28
N VAL A 375 -7.56 -13.29 3.06
CA VAL A 375 -6.22 -13.85 3.27
C VAL A 375 -6.06 -14.57 4.62
N VAL A 376 -7.11 -14.69 5.42
CA VAL A 376 -7.02 -15.17 6.81
C VAL A 376 -7.58 -16.59 6.99
N ILE A 377 -8.64 -16.95 6.26
CA ILE A 377 -9.24 -18.27 6.37
C ILE A 377 -8.24 -19.39 6.08
N ARG A 378 -8.21 -20.42 6.92
CA ARG A 378 -7.34 -21.56 6.77
C ARG A 378 -8.10 -22.90 6.99
N ARG A 379 -7.57 -23.98 6.43
CA ARG A 379 -8.09 -25.31 6.69
C ARG A 379 -7.86 -25.71 8.15
N LEU A 380 -8.85 -26.28 8.78
CA LEU A 380 -8.71 -26.91 10.10
C LEU A 380 -7.93 -28.21 9.95
N GLN A 381 -6.85 -28.37 10.72
CA GLN A 381 -5.99 -29.56 10.66
C GLN A 381 -6.26 -30.56 11.79
N GLU A 382 -6.72 -30.08 12.93
CA GLU A 382 -7.04 -30.90 14.11
C GLU A 382 -8.27 -30.36 14.83
N PHE A 383 -8.97 -31.23 15.53
CA PHE A 383 -10.14 -30.89 16.32
C PHE A 383 -10.04 -31.48 17.74
N PRO A 384 -10.31 -30.69 18.81
CA PRO A 384 -10.59 -29.25 18.77
C PRO A 384 -9.38 -28.39 18.35
N PRO A 385 -9.61 -27.14 17.87
CA PRO A 385 -8.50 -26.23 17.55
C PRO A 385 -7.56 -25.98 18.73
N THR A 386 -6.27 -25.99 18.49
CA THR A 386 -5.23 -25.71 19.48
C THR A 386 -4.68 -24.28 19.36
N SER A 387 -3.83 -23.86 20.28
CA SER A 387 -3.18 -22.56 20.32
C SER A 387 -1.67 -22.70 20.27
N GLN A 388 -0.99 -21.71 19.71
CA GLN A 388 0.47 -21.60 19.69
C GLN A 388 1.00 -20.63 20.78
N LEU A 389 0.13 -20.07 21.61
CA LEU A 389 0.52 -19.23 22.73
C LEU A 389 1.26 -20.05 23.77
N ASP A 390 2.27 -19.45 24.41
CA ASP A 390 3.07 -20.10 25.44
C ASP A 390 2.21 -20.47 26.68
N PRO A 391 2.00 -21.78 26.95
CA PRO A 391 1.17 -22.21 28.07
C PRO A 391 1.70 -21.78 29.45
N SER A 392 2.99 -21.46 29.58
CA SER A 392 3.54 -20.96 30.84
C SER A 392 3.10 -19.53 31.16
N ILE A 393 2.68 -18.78 30.12
CA ILE A 393 2.22 -17.39 30.24
C ILE A 393 0.69 -17.33 30.18
N TYR A 394 0.08 -18.07 29.25
CA TYR A 394 -1.35 -17.94 28.91
C TYR A 394 -2.20 -19.15 29.35
N GLY A 395 -1.59 -20.14 30.01
CA GLY A 395 -2.29 -21.36 30.42
C GLY A 395 -2.84 -22.16 29.25
N ASN A 396 -3.93 -22.91 29.50
CA ASN A 396 -4.59 -23.68 28.45
C ASN A 396 -5.45 -22.76 27.55
N GLN A 397 -5.12 -22.71 26.28
CA GLN A 397 -5.81 -21.95 25.24
C GLN A 397 -6.44 -22.84 24.16
N THR A 398 -6.56 -24.15 24.42
CA THR A 398 -7.26 -25.07 23.52
C THR A 398 -8.76 -24.69 23.42
N SER A 399 -9.33 -24.78 22.24
CA SER A 399 -10.73 -24.48 21.99
C SER A 399 -11.67 -25.37 22.82
N THR A 400 -12.75 -24.79 23.30
CA THR A 400 -13.84 -25.51 24.01
C THR A 400 -14.97 -25.97 23.07
N ILE A 401 -14.82 -25.77 21.76
CA ILE A 401 -15.78 -26.31 20.78
C ILE A 401 -15.71 -27.82 20.81
N THR A 402 -16.86 -28.49 21.03
CA THR A 402 -16.99 -29.93 21.03
C THR A 402 -17.71 -30.46 19.78
N GLU A 403 -17.67 -31.76 19.54
CA GLU A 403 -18.42 -32.40 18.46
C GLU A 403 -19.93 -32.14 18.55
N GLU A 404 -20.49 -32.06 19.77
CA GLU A 404 -21.91 -31.75 19.99
C GLU A 404 -22.32 -30.39 19.42
N HIS A 405 -21.41 -29.40 19.46
CA HIS A 405 -21.68 -28.06 18.94
C HIS A 405 -21.85 -28.04 17.41
N ILE A 406 -21.22 -28.96 16.69
CA ILE A 406 -21.08 -28.86 15.22
C ILE A 406 -21.69 -30.03 14.43
N SER A 407 -21.86 -31.22 15.05
CA SER A 407 -22.24 -32.47 14.35
C SER A 407 -23.55 -32.36 13.56
N ASN A 408 -24.53 -31.59 14.03
CA ASN A 408 -25.81 -31.42 13.34
C ASN A 408 -25.72 -30.62 12.03
N ASN A 409 -24.62 -29.95 11.78
CA ASN A 409 -24.42 -29.05 10.63
C ASN A 409 -23.35 -29.55 9.64
N LEU A 410 -22.96 -30.83 9.70
CA LEU A 410 -21.94 -31.45 8.86
C LEU A 410 -22.54 -32.33 7.73
N ASP A 411 -23.79 -32.09 7.31
CA ASP A 411 -24.48 -32.80 6.25
C ASP A 411 -24.45 -34.34 6.44
N GLY A 412 -24.53 -34.81 7.69
CA GLY A 412 -24.54 -36.22 8.08
C GLY A 412 -23.15 -36.85 8.23
N GLN A 413 -22.07 -36.10 8.05
CA GLN A 413 -20.70 -36.57 8.28
C GLN A 413 -20.32 -36.47 9.77
N SER A 414 -19.41 -37.31 10.21
CA SER A 414 -18.69 -37.12 11.48
C SER A 414 -17.63 -36.04 11.35
N VAL A 415 -17.17 -35.48 12.49
CA VAL A 415 -16.06 -34.51 12.50
C VAL A 415 -14.80 -35.11 11.88
N PHE A 416 -14.53 -36.38 12.14
CA PHE A 416 -13.39 -37.10 11.56
C PHE A 416 -13.48 -37.18 10.02
N GLU A 417 -14.64 -37.55 9.48
CA GLU A 417 -14.86 -37.59 8.03
C GLU A 417 -14.72 -36.24 7.39
N ALA A 418 -15.31 -35.20 7.99
CA ALA A 418 -15.21 -33.81 7.50
C ALA A 418 -13.77 -33.25 7.52
N LEU A 419 -12.96 -33.62 8.54
CA LEU A 419 -11.53 -33.30 8.57
C LEU A 419 -10.76 -34.06 7.46
N TYR A 420 -11.01 -35.33 7.34
CA TYR A 420 -10.33 -36.17 6.33
C TYR A 420 -10.63 -35.75 4.90
N GLU A 421 -11.86 -35.34 4.64
CA GLU A 421 -12.29 -34.80 3.33
C GLU A 421 -11.93 -33.31 3.10
N ASN A 422 -11.20 -32.66 4.01
CA ASN A 422 -10.82 -31.25 3.95
C ASN A 422 -12.02 -30.29 3.87
N LYS A 423 -13.12 -30.61 4.56
CA LYS A 423 -14.33 -29.78 4.58
C LYS A 423 -14.42 -28.81 5.77
N LEU A 424 -13.50 -28.89 6.74
CA LEU A 424 -13.49 -28.00 7.90
C LEU A 424 -12.45 -26.88 7.75
N TYR A 425 -12.90 -25.68 7.99
CA TYR A 425 -12.09 -24.46 7.92
C TYR A 425 -12.25 -23.64 9.20
N ILE A 426 -11.30 -22.78 9.46
CA ILE A 426 -11.28 -21.90 10.63
C ILE A 426 -10.89 -20.47 10.25
N LEU A 427 -11.62 -19.52 10.80
CA LEU A 427 -11.19 -18.14 10.94
C LEU A 427 -10.71 -17.96 12.38
N ASP A 428 -9.41 -17.84 12.56
CA ASP A 428 -8.78 -17.85 13.90
C ASP A 428 -8.07 -16.54 14.20
N HIS A 429 -8.68 -15.75 15.04
CA HIS A 429 -8.13 -14.50 15.57
C HIS A 429 -7.69 -14.63 17.03
N HIS A 430 -7.81 -15.84 17.62
CA HIS A 430 -7.58 -16.05 19.03
C HIS A 430 -6.16 -15.69 19.45
N ASP A 431 -5.15 -16.34 18.83
CA ASP A 431 -3.76 -16.15 19.25
C ASP A 431 -3.20 -14.75 18.94
N THR A 432 -3.78 -14.09 17.94
CA THR A 432 -3.43 -12.70 17.61
C THR A 432 -3.88 -11.73 18.70
N PHE A 433 -5.08 -11.91 19.26
CA PHE A 433 -5.66 -10.92 20.15
C PHE A 433 -5.66 -11.31 21.63
N MET A 434 -5.65 -12.59 21.98
CA MET A 434 -5.66 -13.03 23.40
C MET A 434 -4.62 -12.32 24.27
N PRO A 435 -3.36 -12.10 23.81
CA PRO A 435 -2.35 -11.36 24.60
C PRO A 435 -2.72 -9.89 24.89
N PHE A 436 -3.71 -9.34 24.20
CA PHE A 436 -4.10 -7.95 24.31
C PHE A 436 -5.51 -7.76 24.91
N VAL A 437 -6.34 -8.80 24.96
CA VAL A 437 -7.74 -8.71 25.39
C VAL A 437 -7.88 -8.04 26.75
N ARG A 438 -7.13 -8.50 27.76
CA ARG A 438 -7.18 -7.91 29.12
C ARG A 438 -6.83 -6.42 29.08
N ARG A 439 -5.70 -6.08 28.46
CA ARG A 439 -5.22 -4.69 28.38
C ARG A 439 -6.23 -3.79 27.66
N ILE A 440 -6.81 -4.27 26.56
CA ILE A 440 -7.84 -3.52 25.81
C ILE A 440 -9.11 -3.34 26.65
N ASN A 441 -9.64 -4.42 27.23
CA ASN A 441 -10.88 -4.40 27.97
C ASN A 441 -10.80 -3.56 29.25
N ASP A 442 -9.65 -3.55 29.94
CA ASP A 442 -9.49 -2.84 31.21
C ASP A 442 -9.12 -1.38 31.06
N THR A 443 -8.40 -1.02 29.98
CA THR A 443 -7.80 0.33 29.85
C THR A 443 -8.36 1.16 28.70
N THR A 444 -9.30 0.63 27.94
CA THR A 444 -9.95 1.34 26.82
C THR A 444 -11.48 1.24 26.91
N SER A 445 -12.17 1.97 26.04
CA SER A 445 -13.64 1.89 25.90
C SER A 445 -14.10 0.68 25.07
N SER A 446 -13.20 -0.08 24.48
CA SER A 446 -13.54 -1.29 23.71
C SER A 446 -13.70 -2.48 24.65
N LYS A 447 -14.60 -3.39 24.27
CA LYS A 447 -14.84 -4.68 24.96
C LYS A 447 -14.83 -5.77 23.90
N ILE A 448 -13.77 -6.57 23.86
CA ILE A 448 -13.52 -7.58 22.83
C ILE A 448 -13.40 -8.98 23.41
N TYR A 449 -13.52 -9.93 22.52
CA TYR A 449 -13.13 -11.32 22.70
C TYR A 449 -11.98 -11.66 21.76
N ALA A 450 -11.20 -12.68 22.07
CA ALA A 450 -10.38 -13.40 21.10
C ALA A 450 -11.26 -14.50 20.49
N THR A 451 -11.45 -14.47 19.15
CA THR A 451 -12.49 -15.32 18.51
C THR A 451 -11.90 -16.43 17.67
N ARG A 452 -12.62 -17.58 17.65
CA ARG A 452 -12.46 -18.63 16.64
C ARG A 452 -13.81 -18.93 16.00
N THR A 453 -13.85 -19.10 14.69
CA THR A 453 -15.05 -19.47 13.94
C THR A 453 -14.77 -20.71 13.10
N LEU A 454 -15.52 -21.78 13.33
CA LEU A 454 -15.47 -22.98 12.49
C LEU A 454 -16.46 -22.87 11.35
N LEU A 455 -16.02 -23.30 10.17
CA LEU A 455 -16.77 -23.24 8.92
C LEU A 455 -16.73 -24.62 8.24
N PHE A 456 -17.82 -25.01 7.61
CA PHE A 456 -17.95 -26.24 6.84
C PHE A 456 -18.13 -25.95 5.36
N LEU A 457 -17.35 -26.60 4.52
CA LEU A 457 -17.50 -26.56 3.07
C LEU A 457 -18.61 -27.51 2.65
N THR A 458 -19.72 -26.95 2.21
CA THR A 458 -20.88 -27.68 1.76
C THR A 458 -20.67 -28.28 0.37
N ASN A 459 -21.54 -29.19 -0.04
CA ASN A 459 -21.43 -29.87 -1.34
C ASN A 459 -21.68 -28.95 -2.55
N ASP A 460 -22.24 -27.75 -2.33
CA ASP A 460 -22.46 -26.76 -3.37
C ASP A 460 -21.34 -25.70 -3.48
N GLY A 461 -20.24 -25.91 -2.72
CA GLY A 461 -19.05 -25.05 -2.77
C GLY A 461 -19.11 -23.82 -1.88
N THR A 462 -20.20 -23.60 -1.14
CA THR A 462 -20.32 -22.50 -0.17
C THR A 462 -19.79 -22.90 1.21
N LEU A 463 -19.49 -21.91 2.04
CA LEU A 463 -19.12 -22.11 3.43
C LEU A 463 -20.32 -21.87 4.35
N ARG A 464 -20.46 -22.74 5.37
CA ARG A 464 -21.46 -22.63 6.44
C ARG A 464 -20.76 -22.44 7.77
N PRO A 465 -21.04 -21.38 8.56
CA PRO A 465 -20.51 -21.27 9.90
C PRO A 465 -21.17 -22.29 10.83
N LEU A 466 -20.33 -22.98 11.62
CA LEU A 466 -20.75 -24.06 12.51
C LEU A 466 -20.85 -23.63 13.96
N ALA A 467 -19.85 -22.90 14.43
CA ALA A 467 -19.75 -22.42 15.80
C ALA A 467 -18.77 -21.24 15.88
N ILE A 468 -19.04 -20.34 16.79
CA ILE A 468 -18.16 -19.24 17.16
C ILE A 468 -17.79 -19.37 18.62
N GLU A 469 -16.50 -19.40 18.94
CA GLU A 469 -15.95 -19.35 20.28
C GLU A 469 -15.53 -17.92 20.61
N LEU A 470 -16.03 -17.40 21.73
CA LEU A 470 -15.71 -16.10 22.29
C LEU A 470 -14.89 -16.31 23.57
N SER A 471 -13.60 -15.98 23.54
CA SER A 471 -12.65 -16.27 24.62
C SER A 471 -12.18 -14.97 25.30
N LEU A 472 -12.12 -15.03 26.64
CA LEU A 472 -11.54 -14.03 27.52
C LEU A 472 -10.39 -14.66 28.31
N PRO A 473 -9.36 -13.90 28.72
CA PRO A 473 -8.39 -14.38 29.69
C PRO A 473 -9.06 -14.64 31.05
N HIS A 474 -8.58 -15.65 31.79
CA HIS A 474 -9.17 -16.01 33.08
C HIS A 474 -9.12 -14.79 34.03
N PRO A 475 -10.19 -14.49 34.79
CA PRO A 475 -10.26 -13.30 35.65
C PRO A 475 -9.13 -13.17 36.64
N ASP A 476 -8.67 -14.30 37.20
CA ASP A 476 -7.66 -14.34 38.28
C ASP A 476 -6.20 -14.39 37.77
N GLY A 477 -5.98 -14.50 36.45
CA GLY A 477 -4.64 -14.49 35.83
C GLY A 477 -4.59 -15.17 34.47
N ASP A 478 -3.77 -14.65 33.58
CA ASP A 478 -3.66 -15.16 32.19
C ASP A 478 -3.10 -16.60 32.18
N GLU A 479 -2.22 -16.92 33.12
CA GLU A 479 -1.62 -18.24 33.30
C GLU A 479 -2.65 -19.37 33.64
N LEU A 480 -3.85 -18.98 34.02
CA LEU A 480 -4.94 -19.94 34.28
C LEU A 480 -5.73 -20.33 33.05
N GLY A 481 -5.39 -19.75 31.89
CA GLY A 481 -5.97 -20.08 30.60
C GLY A 481 -7.08 -19.15 30.17
N ALA A 482 -7.94 -19.65 29.26
CA ALA A 482 -9.07 -18.90 28.73
C ALA A 482 -10.40 -19.33 29.38
N VAL A 483 -11.31 -18.36 29.52
CA VAL A 483 -12.73 -18.61 29.75
C VAL A 483 -13.47 -18.35 28.45
N SER A 484 -14.06 -19.40 27.89
CA SER A 484 -14.65 -19.36 26.57
C SER A 484 -16.13 -19.70 26.61
N LYS A 485 -16.90 -19.04 25.71
CA LYS A 485 -18.29 -19.34 25.43
C LYS A 485 -18.46 -19.72 23.97
N VAL A 486 -19.05 -20.86 23.70
CA VAL A 486 -19.35 -21.33 22.33
C VAL A 486 -20.79 -20.96 21.98
N ILE A 487 -20.96 -20.30 20.84
CA ILE A 487 -22.25 -19.92 20.26
C ILE A 487 -22.43 -20.67 18.97
N THR A 488 -23.61 -21.24 18.76
CA THR A 488 -23.98 -21.99 17.55
C THR A 488 -25.09 -21.28 16.79
N PRO A 489 -25.24 -21.53 15.47
CA PRO A 489 -26.30 -20.94 14.66
C PRO A 489 -27.70 -21.15 15.24
N ALA A 490 -28.51 -20.08 15.23
CA ALA A 490 -29.90 -20.12 15.65
C ALA A 490 -30.74 -19.20 14.75
N GLU A 491 -31.92 -19.68 14.35
CA GLU A 491 -32.79 -18.95 13.42
C GLU A 491 -33.86 -18.10 14.11
N GLN A 492 -34.18 -18.40 15.34
CA GLN A 492 -35.32 -17.80 16.06
C GLN A 492 -34.97 -17.49 17.53
N GLY A 493 -35.78 -16.61 18.12
CA GLY A 493 -35.65 -16.27 19.53
C GLY A 493 -34.49 -15.34 19.85
N VAL A 494 -34.15 -15.21 21.11
CA VAL A 494 -33.02 -14.41 21.58
C VAL A 494 -31.70 -15.04 21.12
N GLU A 495 -31.65 -16.32 20.92
CA GLU A 495 -30.47 -17.06 20.43
C GLU A 495 -30.04 -16.60 19.04
N SER A 496 -31.01 -16.24 18.17
CA SER A 496 -30.68 -15.70 16.85
C SER A 496 -29.99 -14.32 16.96
N THR A 497 -30.37 -13.50 17.93
CA THR A 497 -29.72 -12.20 18.21
C THR A 497 -28.34 -12.42 18.83
N VAL A 498 -28.20 -13.40 19.73
CA VAL A 498 -26.90 -13.81 20.30
C VAL A 498 -25.95 -14.30 19.20
N TRP A 499 -26.47 -15.06 18.24
CA TRP A 499 -25.70 -15.53 17.08
C TRP A 499 -25.25 -14.36 16.19
N GLN A 500 -26.12 -13.39 15.91
CA GLN A 500 -25.75 -12.18 15.17
C GLN A 500 -24.67 -11.37 15.89
N LEU A 501 -24.77 -11.22 17.22
CA LEU A 501 -23.73 -10.58 18.03
C LEU A 501 -22.41 -11.36 17.99
N ALA A 502 -22.45 -12.68 18.01
CA ALA A 502 -21.25 -13.50 17.91
C ALA A 502 -20.53 -13.25 16.56
N LYS A 503 -21.27 -13.19 15.45
CA LYS A 503 -20.72 -12.79 14.15
C LYS A 503 -20.14 -11.38 14.18
N ALA A 504 -20.77 -10.42 14.86
CA ALA A 504 -20.25 -9.07 15.01
C ALA A 504 -18.90 -9.03 15.75
N TYR A 505 -18.72 -9.82 16.82
CA TYR A 505 -17.40 -9.92 17.51
C TYR A 505 -16.32 -10.51 16.61
N VAL A 506 -16.67 -11.50 15.78
CA VAL A 506 -15.74 -12.06 14.79
C VAL A 506 -15.34 -11.01 13.77
N THR A 507 -16.31 -10.26 13.23
CA THR A 507 -16.02 -9.24 12.22
C THR A 507 -15.26 -8.05 12.80
N VAL A 508 -15.44 -7.70 14.08
CA VAL A 508 -14.61 -6.71 14.79
C VAL A 508 -13.16 -7.19 14.85
N ASN A 509 -12.91 -8.45 15.22
CA ASN A 509 -11.56 -9.01 15.24
C ASN A 509 -10.96 -9.04 13.83
N ASP A 510 -11.73 -9.52 12.84
CA ASP A 510 -11.30 -9.58 11.44
C ASP A 510 -10.99 -8.19 10.89
N TYR A 511 -11.79 -7.16 11.24
CA TYR A 511 -11.52 -5.78 10.86
C TYR A 511 -10.19 -5.28 11.42
N GLY A 512 -9.93 -5.49 12.71
CA GLY A 512 -8.66 -5.09 13.33
C GLY A 512 -7.46 -5.85 12.74
N HIS A 513 -7.59 -7.15 12.50
CA HIS A 513 -6.56 -7.94 11.82
C HIS A 513 -6.33 -7.46 10.40
N HIS A 514 -7.39 -7.18 9.66
CA HIS A 514 -7.32 -6.63 8.32
C HIS A 514 -6.50 -5.32 8.29
N GLN A 515 -6.88 -4.33 9.09
CA GLN A 515 -6.22 -3.02 9.07
C GLN A 515 -4.76 -3.08 9.50
N LEU A 516 -4.44 -3.85 10.57
CA LEU A 516 -3.13 -3.82 11.21
C LEU A 516 -2.15 -4.84 10.63
N VAL A 517 -2.64 -5.97 10.12
CA VAL A 517 -1.80 -7.08 9.66
C VAL A 517 -1.92 -7.29 8.16
N SER A 518 -3.12 -7.64 7.66
CA SER A 518 -3.28 -7.98 6.24
C SER A 518 -3.00 -6.80 5.32
N HIS A 519 -3.47 -5.59 5.67
CA HIS A 519 -3.31 -4.39 4.89
C HIS A 519 -2.02 -3.64 5.28
N TRP A 520 -1.95 -3.06 6.50
CA TRP A 520 -0.82 -2.22 6.86
C TRP A 520 0.52 -2.99 6.89
N LEU A 521 0.62 -4.06 7.68
CA LEU A 521 1.89 -4.77 7.84
C LEU A 521 2.33 -5.46 6.54
N ASN A 522 1.46 -6.34 6.00
CA ASN A 522 1.82 -7.26 4.91
C ASN A 522 1.92 -6.58 3.54
N THR A 523 1.55 -5.29 3.43
CA THR A 523 1.72 -4.51 2.22
C THR A 523 2.55 -3.27 2.47
N HIS A 524 2.03 -2.25 3.14
CA HIS A 524 2.69 -0.95 3.33
C HIS A 524 4.02 -1.03 4.07
N ALA A 525 4.02 -1.62 5.27
CA ALA A 525 5.17 -1.59 6.15
C ALA A 525 6.33 -2.45 5.63
N VAL A 526 6.04 -3.65 5.09
CA VAL A 526 7.08 -4.55 4.55
C VAL A 526 7.59 -4.11 3.19
N ALA A 527 6.83 -3.33 2.43
CA ALA A 527 7.25 -2.80 1.14
C ALA A 527 8.27 -1.66 1.26
N GLU A 528 8.17 -0.81 2.28
CA GLU A 528 9.02 0.38 2.41
C GLU A 528 10.52 0.05 2.46
N PRO A 529 11.01 -0.98 3.18
CA PRO A 529 12.41 -1.42 3.10
C PRO A 529 12.84 -1.85 1.69
N ILE A 530 11.94 -2.44 0.89
CA ILE A 530 12.24 -2.84 -0.50
C ILE A 530 12.49 -1.58 -1.34
N VAL A 531 11.63 -0.56 -1.19
CA VAL A 531 11.78 0.73 -1.88
C VAL A 531 13.12 1.38 -1.52
N LEU A 532 13.43 1.44 -0.22
CA LEU A 532 14.67 2.03 0.29
C LEU A 532 15.90 1.31 -0.26
N ALA A 533 15.98 -0.02 -0.09
CA ALA A 533 17.12 -0.81 -0.57
C ALA A 533 17.32 -0.67 -2.08
N THR A 534 16.23 -0.66 -2.86
CA THR A 534 16.27 -0.54 -4.33
C THR A 534 16.90 0.80 -4.74
N ASN A 535 16.45 1.91 -4.17
CA ASN A 535 17.01 3.22 -4.52
C ASN A 535 18.45 3.42 -4.01
N ARG A 536 18.85 2.74 -2.94
CA ARG A 536 20.18 2.86 -2.33
C ARG A 536 21.24 2.02 -3.00
N GLN A 537 20.89 0.83 -3.49
CA GLN A 537 21.86 -0.17 -3.94
C GLN A 537 21.83 -0.47 -5.44
N LEU A 538 20.69 -0.23 -6.10
CA LEU A 538 20.55 -0.45 -7.53
C LEU A 538 20.55 0.87 -8.28
N SER A 539 21.48 1.01 -9.22
CA SER A 539 21.52 2.14 -10.13
C SER A 539 20.25 2.17 -11.01
N VAL A 540 19.84 3.35 -11.47
CA VAL A 540 18.78 3.50 -12.49
C VAL A 540 19.10 2.77 -13.80
N LEU A 541 20.38 2.42 -14.04
CA LEU A 541 20.83 1.58 -15.15
C LEU A 541 20.63 0.08 -14.91
N HIS A 542 20.37 -0.31 -13.68
CA HIS A 542 20.29 -1.73 -13.29
C HIS A 542 18.97 -2.37 -13.75
N PRO A 543 18.99 -3.61 -14.32
CA PRO A 543 17.75 -4.25 -14.77
C PRO A 543 16.71 -4.42 -13.66
N ILE A 544 17.12 -4.82 -12.47
CA ILE A 544 16.18 -5.02 -11.34
C ILE A 544 15.61 -3.69 -10.84
N TYR A 545 16.37 -2.58 -10.87
CA TYR A 545 15.80 -1.26 -10.62
C TYR A 545 14.65 -0.94 -11.60
N LYS A 546 14.89 -1.11 -12.91
CA LYS A 546 13.87 -0.84 -13.93
C LYS A 546 12.66 -1.77 -13.83
N LEU A 547 12.85 -3.00 -13.36
CA LEU A 547 11.76 -3.94 -13.11
C LEU A 547 10.87 -3.47 -11.96
N LEU A 548 11.47 -3.17 -10.81
CA LEU A 548 10.77 -2.95 -9.53
C LEU A 548 10.28 -1.51 -9.32
N HIS A 549 11.06 -0.50 -9.75
CA HIS A 549 10.79 0.90 -9.45
C HIS A 549 9.35 1.38 -9.80
N PRO A 550 8.72 0.98 -10.93
CA PRO A 550 7.33 1.35 -11.21
C PRO A 550 6.30 0.84 -10.19
N HIS A 551 6.68 -0.16 -9.39
CA HIS A 551 5.83 -0.74 -8.34
C HIS A 551 6.00 -0.07 -6.97
N PHE A 552 6.75 1.04 -6.92
CA PHE A 552 7.05 1.79 -5.68
C PHE A 552 6.50 3.22 -5.70
N ARG A 553 5.96 3.65 -6.81
CA ARG A 553 5.38 4.99 -6.97
C ARG A 553 4.41 5.27 -5.81
N ASP A 554 4.56 6.45 -5.19
CA ASP A 554 3.70 6.94 -4.11
C ASP A 554 3.81 6.18 -2.75
N THR A 555 4.40 4.99 -2.70
CA THR A 555 4.43 4.11 -1.50
C THR A 555 5.04 4.81 -0.29
N MET A 556 6.21 5.44 -0.42
CA MET A 556 6.83 6.14 0.71
C MET A 556 6.00 7.32 1.19
N ASN A 557 5.32 8.00 0.27
CA ASN A 557 4.51 9.17 0.61
C ASN A 557 3.24 8.79 1.36
N ILE A 558 2.49 7.79 0.86
CA ILE A 558 1.29 7.32 1.55
C ILE A 558 1.62 6.71 2.93
N ASN A 559 2.73 5.98 3.04
CA ASN A 559 3.18 5.42 4.31
C ASN A 559 3.50 6.51 5.35
N ALA A 560 4.21 7.56 4.95
CA ALA A 560 4.52 8.67 5.84
C ALA A 560 3.25 9.44 6.24
N LEU A 561 2.31 9.61 5.30
CA LEU A 561 1.01 10.24 5.57
C LEU A 561 0.17 9.37 6.54
N ALA A 562 0.16 8.06 6.36
CA ALA A 562 -0.51 7.13 7.26
C ALA A 562 0.08 7.17 8.69
N ARG A 563 1.41 7.21 8.82
CA ARG A 563 2.06 7.39 10.13
C ARG A 563 1.71 8.72 10.78
N GLN A 564 1.49 9.75 10.00
CA GLN A 564 1.16 11.08 10.53
C GLN A 564 -0.32 11.22 10.95
N LEU A 565 -1.25 10.54 10.27
CA LEU A 565 -2.69 10.77 10.42
C LEU A 565 -3.48 9.54 10.89
N LEU A 566 -3.05 8.34 10.53
CA LEU A 566 -3.84 7.13 10.69
C LEU A 566 -3.36 6.27 11.86
N VAL A 567 -2.13 5.76 11.80
CA VAL A 567 -1.61 4.73 12.72
C VAL A 567 -0.88 5.28 13.94
N ASN A 568 -0.73 6.59 14.06
CA ASN A 568 -0.05 7.27 15.15
C ASN A 568 -0.91 7.40 16.41
N GLY A 569 -0.27 7.78 17.51
CA GLY A 569 -0.92 8.09 18.79
C GLY A 569 -1.94 9.21 18.65
N GLY A 570 -3.21 8.91 18.92
CA GLY A 570 -4.35 9.81 18.70
C GLY A 570 -4.82 9.90 17.24
N GLY A 571 -4.23 9.10 16.34
CA GLY A 571 -4.65 9.00 14.94
C GLY A 571 -6.02 8.35 14.77
N ILE A 572 -6.42 8.19 13.51
CA ILE A 572 -7.77 7.70 13.19
C ILE A 572 -7.95 6.24 13.63
N ILE A 573 -6.97 5.35 13.37
CA ILE A 573 -7.06 3.94 13.77
C ILE A 573 -7.29 3.81 15.28
N GLU A 574 -6.54 4.57 16.08
CA GLU A 574 -6.77 4.56 17.54
C GLU A 574 -8.13 5.09 17.98
N SER A 575 -8.78 5.91 17.15
CA SER A 575 -10.08 6.51 17.46
C SER A 575 -11.25 5.62 17.07
N VAL A 576 -11.13 4.84 15.99
CA VAL A 576 -12.26 4.13 15.36
C VAL A 576 -12.10 2.62 15.28
N VAL A 577 -10.94 2.05 15.65
CA VAL A 577 -10.71 0.60 15.66
C VAL A 577 -10.46 0.11 17.09
N PHE A 578 -10.95 -1.07 17.42
CA PHE A 578 -11.02 -1.60 18.79
C PHE A 578 -9.69 -1.68 19.55
N PRO A 579 -8.52 -1.94 18.95
CA PRO A 579 -7.28 -2.04 19.72
C PRO A 579 -6.84 -0.72 20.34
N ARG A 580 -7.35 0.40 19.84
CA ARG A 580 -7.01 1.74 20.33
C ARG A 580 -5.49 1.95 20.32
N LYS A 581 -4.93 2.40 21.43
CA LYS A 581 -3.48 2.65 21.60
C LYS A 581 -2.58 1.42 21.44
N TYR A 582 -3.15 0.21 21.41
CA TYR A 582 -2.41 -1.05 21.24
C TYR A 582 -2.32 -1.51 19.77
N ALA A 583 -2.92 -0.77 18.85
CA ALA A 583 -3.00 -1.15 17.44
C ALA A 583 -1.61 -1.51 16.84
N MET A 584 -0.62 -0.63 16.99
CA MET A 584 0.68 -0.86 16.40
C MET A 584 1.53 -1.88 17.17
N GLU A 585 1.26 -2.14 18.45
CA GLU A 585 1.87 -3.25 19.19
C GLU A 585 1.40 -4.60 18.63
N ILE A 586 0.12 -4.71 18.27
CA ILE A 586 -0.44 -5.92 17.62
C ILE A 586 0.23 -6.14 16.25
N SER A 587 0.39 -5.09 15.46
CA SER A 587 1.10 -5.17 14.18
C SER A 587 2.54 -5.65 14.34
N SER A 588 3.25 -5.15 15.35
CA SER A 588 4.60 -5.60 15.70
C SER A 588 4.64 -7.07 16.15
N ALA A 589 3.66 -7.48 16.97
CA ALA A 589 3.55 -8.88 17.39
C ALA A 589 3.35 -9.83 16.20
N ALA A 590 2.52 -9.44 15.22
CA ALA A 590 2.33 -10.19 14.00
C ALA A 590 3.62 -10.28 13.15
N TYR A 591 4.41 -9.21 13.11
CA TYR A 591 5.68 -9.20 12.36
C TYR A 591 6.70 -10.20 12.87
N LYS A 592 6.66 -10.62 14.15
CA LYS A 592 7.56 -11.68 14.69
C LYS A 592 7.53 -12.97 13.86
N ASN A 593 6.37 -13.25 13.27
CA ASN A 593 6.10 -14.46 12.48
C ASN A 593 6.01 -14.19 10.97
N TRP A 594 6.30 -12.97 10.54
CA TRP A 594 6.31 -12.63 9.11
C TRP A 594 7.43 -13.38 8.38
N ASN A 595 7.15 -13.82 7.16
CA ASN A 595 8.06 -14.59 6.32
C ASN A 595 7.88 -14.17 4.86
N LEU A 596 8.93 -13.66 4.23
CA LEU A 596 8.87 -13.17 2.84
C LEU A 596 8.46 -14.29 1.85
N ALA A 597 8.99 -15.50 2.00
CA ALA A 597 8.67 -16.60 1.10
C ALA A 597 7.19 -17.00 1.14
N GLU A 598 6.55 -16.84 2.31
CA GLU A 598 5.13 -17.11 2.51
C GLU A 598 4.21 -15.96 2.04
N GLN A 599 4.78 -14.83 1.60
CA GLN A 599 4.00 -13.76 0.95
C GLN A 599 3.75 -14.05 -0.55
N ALA A 600 4.47 -14.98 -1.15
CA ALA A 600 4.18 -15.48 -2.48
C ALA A 600 2.78 -16.12 -2.48
N HIS A 601 1.89 -15.71 -3.40
CA HIS A 601 0.50 -16.13 -3.38
C HIS A 601 0.29 -17.66 -3.33
N PRO A 602 0.99 -18.49 -4.14
CA PRO A 602 0.89 -19.95 -4.03
C PRO A 602 1.35 -20.49 -2.67
N ALA A 603 2.42 -19.93 -2.11
CA ALA A 603 2.97 -20.35 -0.83
C ALA A 603 2.02 -20.01 0.34
N ASP A 604 1.38 -18.84 0.30
CA ASP A 604 0.35 -18.45 1.26
C ASP A 604 -0.84 -19.42 1.25
N LEU A 605 -1.33 -19.78 0.06
CA LEU A 605 -2.45 -20.73 -0.08
C LEU A 605 -2.11 -22.12 0.48
N ILE A 606 -0.89 -22.63 0.22
CA ILE A 606 -0.40 -23.89 0.78
C ILE A 606 -0.25 -23.77 2.30
N LYS A 607 0.37 -22.72 2.81
CA LYS A 607 0.55 -22.50 4.25
C LYS A 607 -0.78 -22.50 5.00
N ARG A 608 -1.78 -21.86 4.45
CA ARG A 608 -3.14 -21.84 5.02
C ARG A 608 -3.87 -23.17 4.84
N GLY A 609 -3.31 -24.10 4.05
CA GLY A 609 -3.89 -25.41 3.76
C GLY A 609 -5.15 -25.33 2.89
N VAL A 610 -5.40 -24.21 2.20
CA VAL A 610 -6.52 -24.04 1.25
C VAL A 610 -6.18 -24.51 -0.16
N ALA A 611 -4.90 -24.80 -0.41
CA ALA A 611 -4.39 -25.43 -1.61
C ALA A 611 -3.45 -26.57 -1.26
N VAL A 612 -3.31 -27.52 -2.19
CA VAL A 612 -2.35 -28.63 -2.14
C VAL A 612 -1.54 -28.68 -3.43
N GLU A 613 -0.30 -29.16 -3.36
CA GLU A 613 0.49 -29.42 -4.56
C GLU A 613 -0.21 -30.47 -5.44
N ASP A 614 -0.32 -30.16 -6.71
CA ASP A 614 -0.90 -31.06 -7.73
C ASP A 614 -0.16 -30.88 -9.06
N PRO A 615 0.81 -31.76 -9.35
CA PRO A 615 1.60 -31.67 -10.61
C PRO A 615 0.75 -31.83 -11.88
N SER A 616 -0.50 -32.33 -11.76
CA SER A 616 -1.42 -32.45 -12.90
C SER A 616 -2.18 -31.14 -13.20
N SER A 617 -2.19 -30.20 -12.26
CA SER A 617 -2.81 -28.89 -12.45
C SER A 617 -1.90 -27.96 -13.26
N PRO A 618 -2.45 -27.08 -14.11
CA PRO A 618 -1.69 -26.10 -14.89
C PRO A 618 -0.75 -25.23 -14.06
N ASP A 619 -1.18 -24.86 -12.84
CA ASP A 619 -0.44 -24.01 -11.92
C ASP A 619 0.33 -24.79 -10.85
N GLY A 620 0.38 -26.12 -10.97
CA GLY A 620 1.03 -27.00 -9.99
C GLY A 620 0.29 -27.13 -8.66
N LEU A 621 -0.89 -26.54 -8.54
CA LEU A 621 -1.70 -26.48 -7.32
C LEU A 621 -3.15 -26.85 -7.60
N ARG A 622 -3.81 -27.42 -6.58
CA ARG A 622 -5.26 -27.64 -6.56
C ARG A 622 -5.85 -26.97 -5.32
N LEU A 623 -6.82 -26.08 -5.55
CA LEU A 623 -7.58 -25.47 -4.46
C LEU A 623 -8.53 -26.49 -3.83
N LEU A 624 -8.65 -26.46 -2.50
CA LEU A 624 -9.59 -27.28 -1.75
C LEU A 624 -10.99 -26.66 -1.68
N ILE A 625 -11.07 -25.33 -1.80
CA ILE A 625 -12.30 -24.59 -2.06
C ILE A 625 -12.22 -24.12 -3.51
N GLU A 626 -12.89 -24.84 -4.42
CA GLU A 626 -12.77 -24.57 -5.87
C GLU A 626 -13.29 -23.17 -6.26
N ASP A 627 -14.41 -22.74 -5.66
CA ASP A 627 -14.94 -21.38 -5.82
C ASP A 627 -14.45 -20.46 -4.70
N TYR A 628 -13.12 -20.20 -4.67
CA TYR A 628 -12.48 -19.21 -3.80
C TYR A 628 -11.99 -18.03 -4.66
N PRO A 629 -12.80 -16.97 -4.84
CA PRO A 629 -12.56 -15.94 -5.83
C PRO A 629 -11.18 -15.29 -5.75
N TYR A 630 -10.74 -14.90 -4.55
CA TYR A 630 -9.40 -14.34 -4.33
C TYR A 630 -8.28 -15.33 -4.75
N ALA A 631 -8.40 -16.60 -4.38
CA ALA A 631 -7.37 -17.59 -4.68
C ALA A 631 -7.30 -17.92 -6.18
N VAL A 632 -8.46 -18.15 -6.81
CA VAL A 632 -8.55 -18.48 -8.24
C VAL A 632 -8.00 -17.36 -9.12
N ASP A 633 -8.46 -16.12 -8.91
CA ASP A 633 -8.04 -14.98 -9.72
C ASP A 633 -6.59 -14.60 -9.40
N GLY A 634 -6.20 -14.70 -8.12
CA GLY A 634 -4.84 -14.46 -7.65
C GLY A 634 -3.81 -15.39 -8.27
N LEU A 635 -4.11 -16.69 -8.41
CA LEU A 635 -3.19 -17.65 -9.04
C LEU A 635 -2.94 -17.31 -10.52
N GLU A 636 -3.96 -16.93 -11.28
CA GLU A 636 -3.76 -16.54 -12.68
C GLU A 636 -2.95 -15.25 -12.82
N ILE A 637 -3.21 -14.23 -11.96
CA ILE A 637 -2.43 -12.98 -11.91
C ILE A 637 -0.97 -13.27 -11.52
N TRP A 638 -0.77 -14.09 -10.47
CA TRP A 638 0.56 -14.50 -10.03
C TRP A 638 1.35 -15.21 -11.13
N ALA A 639 0.74 -16.19 -11.79
CA ALA A 639 1.37 -16.94 -12.89
C ALA A 639 1.77 -16.00 -14.05
N ALA A 640 0.91 -15.05 -14.40
CA ALA A 640 1.20 -14.07 -15.44
C ALA A 640 2.37 -13.15 -15.05
N MET A 641 2.41 -12.67 -13.79
CA MET A 641 3.52 -11.87 -13.26
C MET A 641 4.82 -12.66 -13.22
N LYS A 642 4.80 -13.88 -12.69
CA LYS A 642 6.00 -14.74 -12.60
C LYS A 642 6.57 -15.03 -13.97
N HIS A 643 5.72 -15.32 -14.96
CA HIS A 643 6.15 -15.56 -16.33
C HIS A 643 6.85 -14.32 -16.94
N TRP A 644 6.27 -13.14 -16.78
CA TRP A 644 6.88 -11.90 -17.24
C TRP A 644 8.21 -11.63 -16.54
N VAL A 645 8.27 -11.74 -15.21
CA VAL A 645 9.50 -11.53 -14.43
C VAL A 645 10.58 -12.55 -14.87
N GLN A 646 10.19 -13.79 -15.14
CA GLN A 646 11.08 -14.84 -15.64
C GLN A 646 11.66 -14.50 -17.02
N GLU A 647 10.84 -14.07 -17.99
CA GLU A 647 11.31 -13.64 -19.31
C GLU A 647 12.28 -12.46 -19.17
N TYR A 648 11.91 -11.46 -18.37
CA TYR A 648 12.72 -10.27 -18.13
C TYR A 648 14.06 -10.59 -17.46
N CYS A 649 14.05 -11.29 -16.34
CA CYS A 649 15.28 -11.66 -15.62
C CYS A 649 16.17 -12.57 -16.47
N SER A 650 15.61 -13.52 -17.21
CA SER A 650 16.36 -14.42 -18.08
C SER A 650 17.03 -13.73 -19.26
N TYR A 651 16.55 -12.54 -19.66
CA TYR A 651 17.20 -11.73 -20.68
C TYR A 651 18.55 -11.19 -20.19
N TYR A 652 18.64 -10.72 -18.96
CA TYR A 652 19.85 -10.14 -18.38
C TYR A 652 20.72 -11.16 -17.64
N TYR A 653 20.12 -12.07 -16.89
CA TYR A 653 20.81 -13.09 -16.09
C TYR A 653 20.75 -14.44 -16.79
N LYS A 654 21.77 -14.74 -17.60
CA LYS A 654 21.80 -15.98 -18.40
C LYS A 654 22.11 -17.22 -17.56
N THR A 655 22.83 -17.07 -16.47
CA THR A 655 23.23 -18.14 -15.56
C THR A 655 23.17 -17.67 -14.09
N ASP A 656 23.19 -18.59 -13.14
CA ASP A 656 23.26 -18.29 -11.73
C ASP A 656 24.55 -17.54 -11.33
N GLU A 657 25.65 -17.79 -12.03
CA GLU A 657 26.90 -17.07 -11.81
C GLU A 657 26.76 -15.56 -12.06
N VAL A 658 25.92 -15.13 -12.98
CA VAL A 658 25.67 -13.70 -13.24
C VAL A 658 24.97 -13.09 -12.05
N VAL A 659 24.01 -13.79 -11.43
CA VAL A 659 23.34 -13.37 -10.19
C VAL A 659 24.36 -13.22 -9.05
N GLN A 660 25.23 -14.22 -8.86
CA GLN A 660 26.24 -14.23 -7.80
C GLN A 660 27.30 -13.13 -7.93
N LYS A 661 27.66 -12.78 -9.18
CA LYS A 661 28.69 -11.76 -9.48
C LYS A 661 28.15 -10.34 -9.53
N ASP A 662 26.84 -10.16 -9.50
CA ASP A 662 26.22 -8.86 -9.52
C ASP A 662 26.33 -8.16 -8.16
N LYS A 663 27.26 -7.23 -8.06
CA LYS A 663 27.59 -6.56 -6.79
C LYS A 663 26.46 -5.68 -6.26
N GLU A 664 25.71 -5.01 -7.14
CA GLU A 664 24.59 -4.17 -6.73
C GLU A 664 23.42 -5.03 -6.26
N LEU A 665 23.12 -6.11 -6.96
CA LEU A 665 22.09 -7.07 -6.55
C LEU A 665 22.41 -7.71 -5.20
N GLN A 666 23.66 -8.17 -4.98
CA GLN A 666 24.08 -8.77 -3.72
C GLN A 666 24.05 -7.74 -2.56
N ALA A 667 24.43 -6.50 -2.83
CA ALA A 667 24.34 -5.41 -1.84
C ALA A 667 22.87 -5.05 -1.53
N TRP A 668 22.00 -5.00 -2.54
CA TRP A 668 20.56 -4.78 -2.40
C TRP A 668 19.93 -5.82 -1.48
N TRP A 669 20.19 -7.10 -1.77
CA TRP A 669 19.64 -8.21 -1.00
C TRP A 669 20.15 -8.22 0.45
N LYS A 670 21.45 -8.02 0.62
CA LYS A 670 22.06 -7.94 1.94
C LYS A 670 21.45 -6.81 2.77
N GLU A 671 21.30 -5.62 2.18
CA GLU A 671 20.75 -4.46 2.88
C GLU A 671 19.28 -4.65 3.23
N LEU A 672 18.47 -5.19 2.32
CA LEU A 672 17.07 -5.52 2.59
C LEU A 672 16.92 -6.44 3.80
N LYS A 673 17.70 -7.53 3.82
CA LYS A 673 17.69 -8.51 4.91
C LYS A 673 18.25 -7.96 6.21
N GLU A 674 19.47 -7.40 6.18
CA GLU A 674 20.25 -7.07 7.40
C GLU A 674 19.87 -5.72 8.00
N VAL A 675 19.38 -4.79 7.20
CA VAL A 675 19.00 -3.44 7.64
C VAL A 675 17.48 -3.29 7.57
N GLY A 676 16.88 -3.40 6.40
CA GLY A 676 15.46 -3.17 6.17
C GLY A 676 14.56 -4.03 7.05
N HIS A 677 14.84 -5.32 7.11
CA HIS A 677 14.20 -6.32 7.97
C HIS A 677 15.13 -6.86 9.05
N GLY A 678 16.04 -6.01 9.55
CA GLY A 678 17.14 -6.41 10.43
C GLY A 678 16.73 -7.18 11.68
N ASP A 679 15.52 -7.00 12.19
CA ASP A 679 15.01 -7.73 13.36
C ASP A 679 14.68 -9.21 13.05
N LEU A 680 14.54 -9.55 11.78
CA LEU A 680 14.32 -10.92 11.31
C LEU A 680 15.49 -11.48 10.48
N LYS A 681 16.63 -10.79 10.44
CA LYS A 681 17.80 -11.14 9.60
C LYS A 681 18.32 -12.57 9.78
N ASP A 682 18.18 -13.13 10.97
CA ASP A 682 18.72 -14.45 11.35
C ASP A 682 17.74 -15.60 11.06
N LYS A 683 16.58 -15.30 10.48
CA LYS A 683 15.60 -16.32 10.09
C LYS A 683 16.11 -17.13 8.88
N SER A 684 15.93 -18.44 8.91
CA SER A 684 16.43 -19.38 7.91
C SER A 684 15.68 -19.36 6.58
N TRP A 685 14.51 -18.75 6.53
CA TRP A 685 13.68 -18.69 5.32
C TRP A 685 14.14 -17.63 4.28
N TRP A 686 15.10 -16.75 4.63
CA TRP A 686 15.62 -15.80 3.64
C TRP A 686 16.29 -16.53 2.48
N PRO A 687 15.90 -16.28 1.21
CA PRO A 687 16.65 -16.77 0.05
C PRO A 687 18.10 -16.36 0.09
N SER A 688 18.97 -17.21 -0.44
CA SER A 688 20.41 -16.94 -0.50
C SER A 688 20.80 -15.90 -1.56
N MET A 689 19.90 -15.62 -2.51
CA MET A 689 20.08 -14.79 -3.70
C MET A 689 21.28 -15.23 -4.54
N GLN A 690 21.43 -16.54 -4.70
CA GLN A 690 22.54 -17.15 -5.45
C GLN A 690 22.09 -17.74 -6.79
N THR A 691 20.78 -17.90 -6.99
CA THR A 691 20.22 -18.47 -8.20
C THR A 691 19.26 -17.50 -8.90
N ARG A 692 19.09 -17.68 -10.19
CA ARG A 692 18.12 -16.94 -10.97
C ARG A 692 16.69 -17.20 -10.51
N GLU A 693 16.39 -18.42 -10.09
CA GLU A 693 15.06 -18.77 -9.57
C GLU A 693 14.74 -17.98 -8.29
N GLU A 694 15.67 -17.91 -7.34
CA GLU A 694 15.50 -17.08 -6.13
C GLU A 694 15.27 -15.60 -6.47
N LEU A 695 15.98 -15.07 -7.47
CA LEU A 695 15.80 -13.69 -7.95
C LEU A 695 14.40 -13.49 -8.54
N ILE A 696 13.94 -14.41 -9.40
CA ILE A 696 12.62 -14.36 -10.04
C ILE A 696 11.52 -14.41 -9.00
N GLU A 697 11.61 -15.36 -8.07
CA GLU A 697 10.61 -15.52 -6.99
C GLU A 697 10.54 -14.28 -6.10
N THR A 698 11.69 -13.75 -5.69
CA THR A 698 11.77 -12.55 -4.85
C THR A 698 11.18 -11.32 -5.55
N CYS A 699 11.53 -11.09 -6.81
CA CYS A 699 10.98 -9.96 -7.56
C CYS A 699 9.48 -10.11 -7.81
N THR A 700 9.00 -11.32 -8.11
CA THR A 700 7.56 -11.60 -8.28
C THR A 700 6.81 -11.35 -6.99
N THR A 701 7.34 -11.81 -5.85
CA THR A 701 6.74 -11.59 -4.52
C THR A 701 6.68 -10.10 -4.18
N ALA A 702 7.74 -9.34 -4.47
CA ALA A 702 7.75 -7.88 -4.24
C ALA A 702 6.66 -7.17 -5.07
N ILE A 703 6.51 -7.54 -6.35
CA ILE A 703 5.49 -6.98 -7.24
C ILE A 703 4.08 -7.37 -6.75
N TRP A 704 3.90 -8.63 -6.34
CA TRP A 704 2.62 -9.11 -5.78
C TRP A 704 2.19 -8.31 -4.55
N ILE A 705 3.08 -8.14 -3.57
CA ILE A 705 2.82 -7.38 -2.34
C ILE A 705 2.40 -5.95 -2.67
N THR A 706 3.12 -5.29 -3.57
CA THR A 706 2.94 -3.87 -3.86
C THR A 706 1.81 -3.58 -4.85
N SER A 707 1.24 -4.60 -5.49
CA SER A 707 0.17 -4.46 -6.47
C SER A 707 -1.08 -5.29 -6.12
N ALA A 708 -1.12 -6.56 -6.49
CA ALA A 708 -2.33 -7.38 -6.41
C ALA A 708 -2.76 -7.71 -4.97
N LEU A 709 -1.83 -8.01 -4.07
CA LEU A 709 -2.17 -8.22 -2.66
C LEU A 709 -2.76 -6.95 -2.05
N HIS A 710 -2.09 -5.80 -2.24
CA HIS A 710 -2.60 -4.52 -1.75
C HIS A 710 -3.99 -4.21 -2.32
N ALA A 711 -4.20 -4.41 -3.62
CA ALA A 711 -5.50 -4.20 -4.25
C ALA A 711 -6.60 -5.06 -3.62
N ALA A 712 -6.33 -6.35 -3.38
CA ALA A 712 -7.27 -7.31 -2.79
C ALA A 712 -7.69 -6.92 -1.36
N VAL A 713 -6.79 -6.33 -0.56
CA VAL A 713 -7.08 -5.96 0.83
C VAL A 713 -7.40 -4.48 1.03
N ASN A 714 -7.30 -3.64 0.01
CA ASN A 714 -7.56 -2.20 0.11
C ASN A 714 -8.90 -1.78 -0.49
N PHE A 715 -9.16 -2.09 -1.77
CA PHE A 715 -10.29 -1.49 -2.50
C PHE A 715 -11.66 -2.09 -2.15
N GLY A 716 -11.69 -3.12 -1.31
CA GLY A 716 -12.91 -3.66 -0.69
C GLY A 716 -13.35 -2.93 0.59
N GLN A 717 -12.55 -2.01 1.14
CA GLN A 717 -12.83 -1.39 2.44
C GLN A 717 -14.20 -0.69 2.46
N TYR A 718 -14.45 0.24 1.55
CA TYR A 718 -15.75 0.91 1.46
C TYR A 718 -16.88 0.02 0.94
N PRO A 719 -16.71 -0.75 -0.15
CA PRO A 719 -17.73 -1.66 -0.65
C PRO A 719 -18.37 -2.58 0.40
N TYR A 720 -17.59 -3.09 1.33
CA TYR A 720 -18.04 -3.99 2.41
C TYR A 720 -18.13 -3.30 3.78
N GLY A 721 -17.10 -2.56 4.19
CA GLY A 721 -16.99 -1.90 5.49
C GLY A 721 -17.69 -0.56 5.59
N GLY A 722 -18.07 0.04 4.46
CA GLY A 722 -18.85 1.27 4.44
C GLY A 722 -20.21 1.13 5.11
N TYR A 723 -20.76 -0.08 5.28
CA TYR A 723 -21.95 -0.35 6.09
C TYR A 723 -21.53 -0.95 7.44
N ILE A 724 -21.51 -0.13 8.46
CA ILE A 724 -20.97 -0.47 9.78
C ILE A 724 -21.60 -1.71 10.43
N PRO A 725 -22.91 -1.97 10.32
CA PRO A 725 -23.48 -3.22 10.87
C PRO A 725 -22.91 -4.48 10.23
N ASN A 726 -22.49 -4.45 8.97
CA ASN A 726 -21.83 -5.58 8.31
C ASN A 726 -20.40 -5.81 8.82
N ARG A 727 -19.62 -4.72 8.95
CA ARG A 727 -18.23 -4.80 9.40
C ARG A 727 -17.94 -3.75 10.48
N PRO A 728 -18.45 -3.97 11.71
CA PRO A 728 -18.16 -3.07 12.82
C PRO A 728 -16.68 -3.05 13.18
N THR A 729 -16.17 -1.89 13.55
CA THR A 729 -14.75 -1.65 13.83
C THR A 729 -14.44 -1.75 15.34
N ILE A 730 -15.46 -1.65 16.16
CA ILE A 730 -15.40 -1.66 17.63
C ILE A 730 -16.57 -2.48 18.18
N SER A 731 -16.30 -3.25 19.22
CA SER A 731 -17.32 -3.73 20.15
C SER A 731 -17.18 -2.97 21.50
N ARG A 732 -18.29 -2.48 22.01
CA ARG A 732 -18.34 -1.60 23.20
C ARG A 732 -18.85 -2.30 24.46
N ARG A 733 -19.39 -3.50 24.29
CA ARG A 733 -19.94 -4.33 25.36
C ARG A 733 -19.51 -5.77 25.14
N LEU A 734 -19.37 -6.51 26.21
CA LEU A 734 -19.35 -7.98 26.16
C LEU A 734 -20.75 -8.54 25.91
N MET A 735 -20.84 -9.80 25.52
CA MET A 735 -22.10 -10.51 25.34
C MET A 735 -22.95 -10.41 26.63
N PRO A 736 -24.17 -9.89 26.56
CA PRO A 736 -25.02 -9.82 27.73
C PRO A 736 -25.28 -11.20 28.36
N GLU A 737 -25.28 -11.26 29.67
CA GLU A 737 -25.55 -12.50 30.41
C GLU A 737 -27.03 -12.66 30.71
N GLU A 738 -27.51 -13.90 30.67
CA GLU A 738 -28.90 -14.23 31.00
C GLU A 738 -29.30 -13.71 32.37
N GLY A 739 -30.48 -13.11 32.46
CA GLY A 739 -30.99 -12.49 33.68
C GLY A 739 -30.55 -11.05 33.90
N THR A 740 -29.75 -10.45 33.03
CA THR A 740 -29.41 -9.02 33.07
C THR A 740 -30.39 -8.18 32.27
N PRO A 741 -30.53 -6.86 32.56
CA PRO A 741 -31.36 -5.94 31.79
C PRO A 741 -30.93 -5.86 30.32
N GLU A 742 -29.63 -5.99 30.04
CA GLU A 742 -29.05 -5.99 28.72
C GLU A 742 -29.45 -7.25 27.93
N TYR A 743 -29.58 -8.39 28.58
CA TYR A 743 -30.10 -9.61 27.95
C TYR A 743 -31.59 -9.49 27.63
N GLU A 744 -32.35 -8.86 28.52
CA GLU A 744 -33.77 -8.57 28.28
C GLU A 744 -33.92 -7.58 27.09
N GLU A 745 -33.00 -6.64 26.92
CA GLU A 745 -32.98 -5.78 25.72
C GLU A 745 -32.74 -6.57 24.44
N LEU A 746 -31.85 -7.58 24.47
CA LEU A 746 -31.67 -8.49 23.32
C LEU A 746 -32.97 -9.19 22.92
N ARG A 747 -33.77 -9.56 23.91
CA ARG A 747 -35.03 -10.27 23.69
C ARG A 747 -36.14 -9.35 23.18
N THR A 748 -36.22 -8.09 23.70
CA THR A 748 -37.35 -7.17 23.46
C THR A 748 -37.07 -6.16 22.34
N ASN A 749 -35.80 -5.78 22.11
CA ASN A 749 -35.38 -4.85 21.11
C ASN A 749 -34.00 -5.26 20.50
N PRO A 750 -33.94 -6.37 19.72
CA PRO A 750 -32.71 -6.97 19.25
C PRO A 750 -31.87 -6.03 18.40
N GLU A 751 -32.50 -5.22 17.54
CA GLU A 751 -31.80 -4.29 16.66
C GLU A 751 -31.08 -3.21 17.44
N LYS A 752 -31.74 -2.58 18.43
CA LYS A 752 -31.14 -1.57 19.29
C LYS A 752 -30.01 -2.16 20.14
N ALA A 753 -30.21 -3.36 20.70
CA ALA A 753 -29.18 -4.07 21.47
C ALA A 753 -27.93 -4.36 20.63
N TYR A 754 -28.13 -4.79 19.37
CA TYR A 754 -27.05 -4.99 18.41
C TYR A 754 -26.27 -3.69 18.15
N LEU A 755 -26.95 -2.60 17.80
CA LEU A 755 -26.36 -1.31 17.50
C LEU A 755 -25.62 -0.69 18.69
N LYS A 756 -26.13 -0.87 19.91
CA LYS A 756 -25.44 -0.46 21.14
C LYS A 756 -24.17 -1.26 21.43
N THR A 757 -24.02 -2.44 20.85
CA THR A 757 -22.84 -3.31 21.06
C THR A 757 -21.71 -2.96 20.12
N ILE A 758 -22.02 -2.56 18.90
CA ILE A 758 -21.04 -2.28 17.84
C ILE A 758 -20.56 -0.82 17.84
N THR A 759 -19.88 -0.39 16.79
CA THR A 759 -19.34 0.95 16.58
C THR A 759 -20.44 2.01 16.72
N ALA A 760 -20.21 3.01 17.57
CA ALA A 760 -21.15 4.10 17.78
C ALA A 760 -21.19 5.06 16.57
N GLU A 761 -22.24 5.89 16.50
CA GLU A 761 -22.49 6.81 15.39
C GLU A 761 -21.29 7.73 15.08
N LEU A 762 -20.68 8.33 16.12
CA LEU A 762 -19.49 9.16 15.96
C LEU A 762 -18.34 8.45 15.23
N GLN A 763 -17.95 7.29 15.77
CA GLN A 763 -16.85 6.51 15.18
C GLN A 763 -17.21 6.03 13.78
N SER A 764 -18.49 5.71 13.54
CA SER A 764 -19.00 5.31 12.23
C SER A 764 -18.84 6.42 11.19
N LEU A 765 -19.21 7.66 11.51
CA LEU A 765 -19.07 8.80 10.60
C LEU A 765 -17.59 9.04 10.23
N VAL A 766 -16.68 8.97 11.20
CA VAL A 766 -15.25 9.14 10.95
C VAL A 766 -14.70 7.99 10.10
N GLU A 767 -15.04 6.75 10.46
CA GLU A 767 -14.58 5.56 9.74
C GLU A 767 -15.07 5.54 8.30
N ILE A 768 -16.37 5.72 8.07
CA ILE A 768 -16.95 5.75 6.71
C ILE A 768 -16.27 6.81 5.85
N SER A 769 -16.01 8.00 6.42
CA SER A 769 -15.31 9.08 5.70
C SER A 769 -13.91 8.70 5.28
N ILE A 770 -13.17 7.97 6.12
CA ILE A 770 -11.78 7.57 5.82
C ILE A 770 -11.74 6.45 4.80
N ILE A 771 -12.49 5.36 5.01
CA ILE A 771 -12.45 4.22 4.08
C ILE A 771 -13.06 4.55 2.72
N GLU A 772 -13.95 5.53 2.65
CA GLU A 772 -14.42 6.06 1.36
C GLU A 772 -13.25 6.63 0.56
N VAL A 773 -12.39 7.43 1.20
CA VAL A 773 -11.21 8.00 0.55
C VAL A 773 -10.22 6.91 0.18
N LEU A 774 -9.91 6.01 1.13
CA LEU A 774 -8.92 4.93 0.93
C LEU A 774 -9.36 3.86 -0.09
N SER A 775 -10.63 3.86 -0.51
CA SER A 775 -11.14 2.94 -1.54
C SER A 775 -11.23 3.57 -2.93
N LYS A 776 -10.79 4.82 -3.11
CA LYS A 776 -10.86 5.52 -4.40
C LYS A 776 -9.59 5.35 -5.21
N HIS A 777 -9.74 5.05 -6.49
CA HIS A 777 -8.66 5.18 -7.46
C HIS A 777 -8.49 6.64 -7.89
N ALA A 778 -7.23 7.09 -7.96
CA ALA A 778 -6.87 8.42 -8.45
C ALA A 778 -7.00 8.53 -9.98
N SER A 779 -7.09 9.75 -10.50
CA SER A 779 -7.20 10.01 -11.94
C SER A 779 -5.92 9.70 -12.72
N ASP A 780 -4.78 9.68 -12.04
CA ASP A 780 -3.45 9.38 -12.60
C ASP A 780 -2.96 7.98 -12.27
N GLU A 781 -3.88 7.08 -11.84
CA GLU A 781 -3.53 5.70 -11.49
C GLU A 781 -2.99 4.95 -12.69
N VAL A 782 -1.91 4.21 -12.48
CA VAL A 782 -1.31 3.33 -13.49
C VAL A 782 -1.53 1.89 -13.02
N TYR A 783 -2.26 1.12 -13.82
CA TYR A 783 -2.63 -0.25 -13.46
C TYR A 783 -1.57 -1.27 -13.88
N LEU A 784 -1.61 -2.44 -13.25
CA LEU A 784 -0.73 -3.56 -13.54
C LEU A 784 -0.79 -3.92 -15.05
N GLY A 785 0.39 -4.08 -15.67
CA GLY A 785 0.48 -4.28 -17.10
C GLY A 785 0.53 -3.01 -17.94
N GLN A 786 0.52 -1.83 -17.31
CA GLN A 786 0.64 -0.53 -17.97
C GLN A 786 1.98 0.12 -17.61
N ARG A 787 2.72 0.60 -18.60
CA ARG A 787 3.94 1.40 -18.46
C ARG A 787 4.07 2.35 -19.65
N GLU A 788 4.87 3.41 -19.51
CA GLU A 788 5.24 4.27 -20.64
C GLU A 788 6.04 3.46 -21.67
N ASN A 789 5.78 3.66 -22.97
CA ASN A 789 6.39 2.88 -24.06
C ASN A 789 7.93 2.98 -24.11
N ASN A 790 8.51 3.98 -23.50
CA ASN A 790 9.94 4.25 -23.48
C ASN A 790 10.63 3.86 -22.16
N TRP A 791 10.01 3.03 -21.31
CA TRP A 791 10.59 2.61 -20.05
C TRP A 791 11.91 1.83 -20.22
N THR A 792 12.11 1.18 -21.36
CA THR A 792 13.38 0.54 -21.76
C THR A 792 13.59 0.69 -23.25
N ALA A 793 14.85 0.63 -23.69
CA ALA A 793 15.24 0.66 -25.11
C ALA A 793 15.39 -0.74 -25.72
N GLU A 794 15.40 -1.80 -24.92
CA GLU A 794 15.61 -3.17 -25.33
C GLU A 794 14.32 -3.80 -25.85
N ALA A 795 14.36 -4.32 -27.11
CA ALA A 795 13.17 -4.83 -27.77
C ALA A 795 12.57 -6.08 -27.10
N GLU A 796 13.39 -7.01 -26.61
CA GLU A 796 12.92 -8.25 -25.99
C GLU A 796 12.18 -7.99 -24.66
N PRO A 797 12.71 -7.16 -23.73
CA PRO A 797 11.97 -6.73 -22.54
C PRO A 797 10.66 -6.01 -22.86
N LEU A 798 10.61 -5.14 -23.88
CA LEU A 798 9.39 -4.49 -24.33
C LEU A 798 8.34 -5.51 -24.80
N GLN A 799 8.72 -6.46 -25.64
CA GLN A 799 7.82 -7.50 -26.13
C GLN A 799 7.33 -8.44 -25.00
N ALA A 800 8.19 -8.75 -24.04
CA ALA A 800 7.81 -9.53 -22.85
C ALA A 800 6.73 -8.80 -22.04
N PHE A 801 6.89 -7.49 -21.85
CA PHE A 801 5.90 -6.67 -21.14
C PHE A 801 4.57 -6.54 -21.92
N GLU A 802 4.62 -6.42 -23.26
CA GLU A 802 3.41 -6.43 -24.08
C GLU A 802 2.65 -7.77 -24.00
N ARG A 803 3.38 -8.91 -23.93
CA ARG A 803 2.76 -10.22 -23.70
C ARG A 803 2.08 -10.28 -22.34
N PHE A 804 2.73 -9.75 -21.31
CA PHE A 804 2.16 -9.64 -19.97
C PHE A 804 0.86 -8.82 -19.95
N GLY A 805 0.87 -7.63 -20.56
CA GLY A 805 -0.34 -6.79 -20.66
C GLY A 805 -1.50 -7.50 -21.37
N ARG A 806 -1.23 -8.20 -22.49
CA ARG A 806 -2.26 -9.01 -23.18
C ARG A 806 -2.78 -10.15 -22.30
N LYS A 807 -1.89 -10.82 -21.54
CA LYS A 807 -2.29 -11.90 -20.65
C LYS A 807 -3.20 -11.40 -19.53
N LEU A 808 -2.94 -10.21 -18.98
CA LEU A 808 -3.82 -9.60 -17.99
C LEU A 808 -5.20 -9.27 -18.58
N SER A 809 -5.28 -8.82 -19.83
CA SER A 809 -6.58 -8.60 -20.48
C SER A 809 -7.36 -9.91 -20.66
N GLU A 810 -6.70 -11.01 -21.03
CA GLU A 810 -7.33 -12.34 -21.10
C GLU A 810 -7.84 -12.81 -19.71
N ILE A 811 -7.10 -12.52 -18.64
CA ILE A 811 -7.50 -12.84 -17.26
C ILE A 811 -8.71 -12.01 -16.85
N GLU A 812 -8.75 -10.72 -17.20
CA GLU A 812 -9.91 -9.86 -16.96
C GLU A 812 -11.18 -10.45 -17.60
N ASP A 813 -11.12 -10.84 -18.88
CA ASP A 813 -12.24 -11.49 -19.58
C ASP A 813 -12.71 -12.78 -18.88
N LYS A 814 -11.78 -13.58 -18.37
CA LYS A 814 -12.09 -14.80 -17.59
C LYS A 814 -12.77 -14.46 -16.26
N ILE A 815 -12.27 -13.46 -15.52
CA ILE A 815 -12.88 -13.03 -14.25
C ILE A 815 -14.32 -12.57 -14.50
N VAL A 816 -14.54 -11.76 -15.53
CA VAL A 816 -15.88 -11.31 -15.90
C VAL A 816 -16.80 -12.49 -16.28
N SER A 817 -16.25 -13.46 -17.02
CA SER A 817 -17.01 -14.69 -17.36
C SER A 817 -17.39 -15.49 -16.11
N ARG A 818 -16.45 -15.73 -15.18
CA ARG A 818 -16.70 -16.41 -13.91
C ARG A 818 -17.74 -15.67 -13.05
N ASN A 819 -17.68 -14.35 -13.01
CA ASN A 819 -18.64 -13.53 -12.26
C ASN A 819 -20.06 -13.61 -12.82
N ASN A 820 -20.24 -14.08 -14.04
CA ASN A 820 -21.55 -14.32 -14.67
C ASN A 820 -21.99 -15.80 -14.64
N ASP A 821 -21.18 -16.68 -14.06
CA ASP A 821 -21.52 -18.10 -13.92
C ASP A 821 -22.34 -18.33 -12.64
N PRO A 822 -23.63 -18.69 -12.74
CA PRO A 822 -24.49 -18.87 -11.59
C PRO A 822 -24.13 -20.09 -10.72
N THR A 823 -23.24 -20.96 -11.18
CA THR A 823 -22.76 -22.12 -10.40
C THR A 823 -21.67 -21.72 -9.41
N LEU A 824 -20.97 -20.60 -9.65
CA LEU A 824 -19.93 -20.05 -8.80
C LEU A 824 -20.53 -19.07 -7.77
N LYS A 825 -21.15 -19.62 -6.73
CA LYS A 825 -21.96 -18.86 -5.76
C LYS A 825 -21.16 -17.83 -4.95
N ASN A 826 -19.91 -18.15 -4.64
CA ASN A 826 -19.05 -17.27 -3.84
C ASN A 826 -18.59 -16.01 -4.60
N ARG A 827 -18.69 -16.04 -5.95
CA ARG A 827 -18.36 -14.88 -6.80
C ARG A 827 -19.30 -13.72 -6.62
N TYR A 828 -20.58 -14.00 -6.42
CA TYR A 828 -21.65 -13.03 -6.53
C TYR A 828 -22.36 -12.76 -5.20
N GLY A 829 -22.56 -13.83 -4.43
CA GLY A 829 -23.21 -13.83 -3.13
C GLY A 829 -24.68 -13.43 -3.15
N LEU A 830 -25.30 -13.45 -1.99
CA LEU A 830 -26.68 -13.01 -1.78
C LEU A 830 -26.81 -11.49 -1.91
N VAL A 831 -25.74 -10.74 -1.62
CA VAL A 831 -25.65 -9.28 -1.82
C VAL A 831 -25.66 -8.85 -3.29
N LYS A 832 -25.53 -9.81 -4.21
CA LYS A 832 -25.47 -9.58 -5.66
C LYS A 832 -24.39 -8.57 -6.06
N PHE A 833 -23.20 -8.74 -5.47
CA PHE A 833 -22.02 -7.94 -5.74
C PHE A 833 -20.88 -8.83 -6.21
N PRO A 834 -20.57 -8.81 -7.54
CA PRO A 834 -19.54 -9.69 -8.09
C PRO A 834 -18.14 -9.32 -7.57
N TYR A 835 -17.31 -10.34 -7.32
CA TYR A 835 -15.92 -10.16 -6.92
C TYR A 835 -15.11 -9.51 -8.06
N GLY A 836 -14.55 -8.33 -7.81
CA GLY A 836 -13.83 -7.56 -8.81
C GLY A 836 -12.44 -7.08 -8.37
N LEU A 837 -12.05 -7.30 -7.11
CA LEU A 837 -10.84 -6.70 -6.51
C LEU A 837 -9.53 -7.06 -7.24
N LEU A 838 -9.50 -8.19 -7.95
CA LEU A 838 -8.37 -8.64 -8.78
C LEU A 838 -8.62 -8.50 -10.29
N ILE A 839 -9.62 -7.74 -10.73
CA ILE A 839 -9.72 -7.30 -12.12
C ILE A 839 -8.57 -6.32 -12.40
N PRO A 840 -7.70 -6.58 -13.41
CA PRO A 840 -6.50 -5.78 -13.62
C PRO A 840 -6.76 -4.29 -13.88
N ASN A 841 -7.74 -3.95 -14.73
CA ASN A 841 -8.07 -2.57 -15.06
C ASN A 841 -9.12 -1.99 -14.12
N GLY A 842 -8.88 -0.76 -13.65
CA GLY A 842 -9.78 -0.03 -12.77
C GLY A 842 -10.43 1.18 -13.44
N GLU A 843 -11.21 1.91 -12.63
CA GLU A 843 -11.86 3.17 -13.00
C GLU A 843 -11.67 4.18 -11.86
N ILE A 844 -11.74 5.46 -12.17
CA ILE A 844 -11.66 6.54 -11.18
C ILE A 844 -12.78 6.39 -10.14
N GLY A 845 -12.45 6.60 -8.87
CA GLY A 845 -13.39 6.55 -7.76
C GLY A 845 -13.50 5.17 -7.10
N ILE A 846 -14.63 4.88 -6.44
CA ILE A 846 -14.88 3.62 -5.72
C ILE A 846 -15.37 2.57 -6.73
N ALA A 847 -14.45 1.95 -7.44
CA ALA A 847 -14.77 1.00 -8.49
C ALA A 847 -14.83 -0.46 -8.01
N ALA A 848 -14.23 -0.78 -6.85
CA ALA A 848 -14.04 -2.14 -6.33
C ALA A 848 -13.41 -3.10 -7.36
N LYS A 849 -12.60 -2.56 -8.25
CA LYS A 849 -11.81 -3.26 -9.27
C LYS A 849 -10.61 -2.42 -9.66
N GLY A 850 -9.58 -3.06 -10.20
CA GLY A 850 -8.34 -2.43 -10.62
C GLY A 850 -7.19 -2.78 -9.70
N ILE A 851 -6.08 -3.19 -10.30
CA ILE A 851 -4.83 -3.48 -9.59
C ILE A 851 -3.83 -2.36 -9.94
N PRO A 852 -3.63 -1.35 -9.08
CA PRO A 852 -2.55 -0.39 -9.29
C PRO A 852 -1.19 -1.07 -9.34
N ASN A 853 -0.25 -0.48 -10.10
CA ASN A 853 1.13 -0.97 -10.14
C ASN A 853 1.83 -0.93 -8.78
N SER A 854 1.40 -0.02 -7.90
CA SER A 854 2.07 0.27 -6.62
C SER A 854 1.06 0.53 -5.51
N ILE A 855 1.55 0.53 -4.29
CA ILE A 855 0.78 0.98 -3.12
C ILE A 855 0.64 2.50 -3.22
N SER A 856 -0.50 2.95 -3.72
CA SER A 856 -0.72 4.35 -4.06
C SER A 856 -1.69 5.08 -3.11
N ILE A 857 -2.34 4.33 -2.20
CA ILE A 857 -3.33 4.85 -1.25
C ILE A 857 -3.32 4.06 0.07
#